data_977c6cf429acefb4799c213debe2445c
#
_entry.id   977c6cf429acefb4799c213debe2445c
#
_cell.length_a   1.000
_cell.length_b   1.000
_cell.length_c   1.000
_cell.angle_alpha   90.00
_cell.angle_beta   90.00
_cell.angle_gamma   90.00
#
_symmetry.space_group_name_H-M   'P 1'
#
loop_
_entity.id
_entity.type
_entity.pdbx_description
1 polymer ?
#
loop_
_entity_poly.entity_id
_entity_poly.type
_entity_poly.pdbx_seq_one_letter_code
_entity_poly.pdbx_strand_id
1 'polypeptide(L)'
;MARDRVPAVNTGNKKLDSLLIAINRNFEISNDSIIDRLSAQVYIKGSSQNIHLGKSAKYLTSLLPFEGHHDRTTVFESVCQLDYQDPCQLQFTPLALRSNNRSGRKYLRESFQVLLPMYSFKRMKDKGSNKSYVVPFSDEGLNKYIFIPTIDTIYYQDKPHTLVNFQPKHEHHTLGKGYFVVDSSNVVKALMFSGRIDFGKVDYFLTLEKDEKSQQVLPVHNHASISYNYAGQKGVNEFDCHITFDQLTTKSRKHNLRDKLDLTDIYDKDYGTIDIDAYRPIPLTAEEDSMLQASNTKSLVKQRNSIQRLPEMLVGSSNINAFGNNLKIYGPLDPASFSYDKINGFTIRQKLRFSRVFDSGKSFMLKPDFGYSFGMKEFRYKTSFEWIYNPRKRGGFSISASNRSSEFSSKFKDEVNEVLKDTSALTFKDLGIDYYRRHEAKFEHSYELLNGLMMYTGVSYNYRDPVKHGSRAMSQDRIDALVKDHYADFSPYLRFTWTPRQYYHYEKNQKLYIASYCPTFSLELARGLKHVFGSTSDYGRIEFDVQQTIKLDNMRSLSYHVGTGSFLNQKGEYFINYSFFSRSMFPSTWDDHIGGVFTLMDDYWYNSTPRYFQTHLMYESPFLLLHQAKPISKYVIKERVYISHLWAEDKNAYTEFGYGMGNNYFNIGVFTSFIGLKINEVGVKASIEIDSHW
;
A
#
# COMPACT_ATOMS: atom_id res chain seq x y z
N MET A 1 5.08 -32.13 -6.87
CA MET A 1 5.32 -33.08 -5.79
C MET A 1 5.16 -32.31 -4.48
N ALA A 2 3.98 -32.29 -3.91
CA ALA A 2 3.76 -31.84 -2.53
C ALA A 2 4.33 -32.94 -1.64
N ARG A 3 5.36 -32.62 -0.88
CA ARG A 3 5.93 -33.54 0.10
C ARG A 3 4.91 -33.74 1.22
N ASP A 4 4.56 -34.97 1.50
CA ASP A 4 3.91 -35.44 2.73
C ASP A 4 4.80 -35.17 3.96
N ARG A 5 5.02 -33.89 4.27
CA ARG A 5 5.61 -33.53 5.57
C ARG A 5 4.46 -33.45 6.57
N VAL A 6 4.28 -34.55 7.27
CA VAL A 6 3.46 -34.54 8.48
C VAL A 6 4.05 -33.47 9.42
N PRO A 7 3.32 -32.42 9.80
CA PRO A 7 3.86 -31.42 10.71
C PRO A 7 4.23 -32.12 12.04
N ALA A 8 5.39 -31.78 12.56
CA ALA A 8 5.86 -32.30 13.84
C ALA A 8 5.08 -31.58 14.96
N VAL A 9 3.97 -32.16 15.38
CA VAL A 9 3.20 -31.69 16.54
C VAL A 9 3.66 -32.48 17.76
N ASN A 10 4.05 -31.79 18.82
CA ASN A 10 4.38 -32.40 20.11
C ASN A 10 3.78 -31.54 21.23
N THR A 11 2.60 -31.90 21.66
CA THR A 11 1.90 -31.24 22.79
C THR A 11 2.17 -31.99 24.12
N GLY A 12 2.87 -33.11 24.07
CA GLY A 12 3.03 -34.02 25.21
C GLY A 12 1.83 -34.98 25.41
N ASN A 13 0.77 -34.84 24.59
CA ASN A 13 -0.41 -35.70 24.61
C ASN A 13 -0.64 -36.34 23.23
N LYS A 14 -0.33 -37.64 23.12
CA LYS A 14 -0.41 -38.37 21.84
C LYS A 14 -1.80 -38.36 21.19
N LYS A 15 -2.89 -38.35 22.00
CA LYS A 15 -4.25 -38.26 21.45
C LYS A 15 -4.51 -36.89 20.82
N LEU A 16 -4.08 -35.82 21.49
CA LEU A 16 -4.20 -34.48 20.96
C LEU A 16 -3.32 -34.29 19.71
N ASP A 17 -2.09 -34.79 19.71
CA ASP A 17 -1.21 -34.71 18.54
C ASP A 17 -1.83 -35.40 17.32
N SER A 18 -2.41 -36.62 17.52
CA SER A 18 -3.11 -37.34 16.46
C SER A 18 -4.34 -36.58 15.96
N LEU A 19 -5.12 -35.98 16.87
CA LEU A 19 -6.28 -35.15 16.52
C LEU A 19 -5.86 -33.92 15.71
N LEU A 20 -4.85 -33.17 16.15
CA LEU A 20 -4.38 -31.98 15.46
C LEU A 20 -3.83 -32.29 14.06
N ILE A 21 -3.10 -33.41 13.91
CA ILE A 21 -2.62 -33.88 12.60
C ILE A 21 -3.81 -34.24 11.68
N ALA A 22 -4.85 -34.91 12.20
CA ALA A 22 -6.03 -35.26 11.42
C ALA A 22 -6.82 -34.02 10.99
N ILE A 23 -7.01 -33.04 11.88
CA ILE A 23 -7.65 -31.75 11.57
C ILE A 23 -6.84 -30.99 10.50
N ASN A 24 -5.53 -30.88 10.68
CA ASN A 24 -4.65 -30.23 9.73
C ASN A 24 -4.73 -30.88 8.35
N ARG A 25 -4.70 -32.24 8.32
CA ARG A 25 -4.82 -32.98 7.07
C ARG A 25 -6.13 -32.70 6.35
N ASN A 26 -7.25 -32.71 7.05
CA ASN A 26 -8.56 -32.38 6.49
C ASN A 26 -8.61 -30.94 5.97
N PHE A 27 -8.03 -30.01 6.70
CA PHE A 27 -7.92 -28.61 6.31
C PHE A 27 -7.04 -28.42 5.07
N GLU A 28 -5.89 -29.08 5.00
CA GLU A 28 -4.99 -28.99 3.87
C GLU A 28 -5.56 -29.67 2.60
N ILE A 29 -6.23 -30.80 2.73
CA ILE A 29 -6.95 -31.46 1.63
C ILE A 29 -8.04 -30.52 1.08
N SER A 30 -8.81 -29.90 1.94
CA SER A 30 -9.80 -28.89 1.57
C SER A 30 -9.16 -27.69 0.84
N ASN A 31 -7.90 -27.35 1.11
CA ASN A 31 -7.17 -26.31 0.44
C ASN A 31 -6.44 -26.71 -0.85
N ASP A 32 -6.28 -28.01 -1.15
CA ASP A 32 -5.64 -28.51 -2.37
C ASP A 32 -6.53 -28.38 -3.60
N SER A 33 -7.83 -28.34 -3.43
CA SER A 33 -8.77 -27.96 -4.47
C SER A 33 -9.11 -26.47 -4.38
N ILE A 34 -9.18 -25.82 -5.53
CA ILE A 34 -9.56 -24.41 -5.64
C ILE A 34 -11.02 -24.33 -6.01
N ILE A 35 -11.72 -23.41 -5.39
CA ILE A 35 -13.05 -23.00 -5.85
C ILE A 35 -12.88 -22.40 -7.26
N ASP A 36 -13.52 -23.02 -8.25
CA ASP A 36 -13.53 -22.54 -9.63
C ASP A 36 -14.63 -21.49 -9.84
N ARG A 37 -15.82 -21.82 -9.39
CA ARG A 37 -16.96 -20.91 -9.36
C ARG A 37 -17.71 -21.06 -8.05
N LEU A 38 -18.14 -19.94 -7.51
CA LEU A 38 -18.99 -19.87 -6.35
C LEU A 38 -20.04 -18.80 -6.60
N SER A 39 -21.28 -19.13 -6.32
CA SER A 39 -22.37 -18.17 -6.23
C SER A 39 -23.05 -18.37 -4.90
N ALA A 40 -23.22 -17.29 -4.14
CA ALA A 40 -23.79 -17.34 -2.81
C ALA A 40 -24.60 -16.08 -2.53
N GLN A 41 -25.67 -16.25 -1.79
CA GLN A 41 -26.41 -15.15 -1.22
C GLN A 41 -25.90 -14.85 0.17
N VAL A 42 -25.69 -13.60 0.46
CA VAL A 42 -25.07 -13.13 1.70
C VAL A 42 -25.99 -12.12 2.37
N TYR A 43 -26.49 -12.46 3.54
CA TYR A 43 -27.15 -11.51 4.43
C TYR A 43 -26.14 -10.96 5.42
N ILE A 44 -26.09 -9.63 5.56
CA ILE A 44 -25.21 -8.94 6.51
C ILE A 44 -26.02 -7.99 7.35
N LYS A 45 -25.80 -8.07 8.65
CA LYS A 45 -26.27 -7.11 9.62
C LYS A 45 -25.07 -6.52 10.37
N GLY A 46 -25.09 -5.24 10.66
CA GLY A 46 -24.01 -4.63 11.44
C GLY A 46 -24.44 -3.39 12.20
N SER A 47 -23.68 -3.12 13.24
CA SER A 47 -23.80 -1.91 14.06
C SER A 47 -22.44 -1.28 14.30
N SER A 48 -22.43 0.03 14.43
CA SER A 48 -21.24 0.81 14.82
C SER A 48 -21.64 1.81 15.89
N GLN A 49 -21.01 1.72 17.04
CA GLN A 49 -21.29 2.56 18.18
C GLN A 49 -20.04 3.27 18.69
N ASN A 50 -20.09 4.59 18.78
CA ASN A 50 -19.08 5.38 19.48
C ASN A 50 -19.42 5.48 20.97
N ILE A 51 -18.57 4.87 21.80
CA ILE A 51 -18.72 4.88 23.25
C ILE A 51 -18.20 6.19 23.87
N HIS A 52 -17.09 6.71 23.32
CA HIS A 52 -16.47 7.94 23.79
C HIS A 52 -15.76 8.67 22.67
N LEU A 53 -15.94 10.00 22.60
CA LEU A 53 -15.25 10.90 21.70
C LEU A 53 -14.41 11.89 22.48
N GLY A 54 -13.09 11.82 22.32
CA GLY A 54 -12.16 12.80 22.89
C GLY A 54 -12.41 14.21 22.33
N LYS A 55 -12.01 15.24 23.06
CA LYS A 55 -12.22 16.65 22.65
C LYS A 55 -11.60 16.96 21.28
N SER A 56 -10.39 16.44 21.01
CA SER A 56 -9.69 16.59 19.72
C SER A 56 -10.41 15.89 18.57
N ALA A 57 -11.04 14.74 18.82
CA ALA A 57 -11.76 13.99 17.83
C ALA A 57 -12.98 14.74 17.26
N LYS A 58 -13.57 15.65 18.02
CA LYS A 58 -14.68 16.51 17.56
C LYS A 58 -14.30 17.46 16.44
N TYR A 59 -13.03 17.86 16.37
CA TYR A 59 -12.53 18.85 15.41
C TYR A 59 -11.73 18.23 14.26
N LEU A 60 -11.23 16.99 14.41
CA LEU A 60 -10.35 16.33 13.47
C LEU A 60 -10.94 15.01 12.97
N THR A 61 -12.25 14.98 12.74
CA THR A 61 -12.95 13.74 12.32
C THR A 61 -12.46 13.15 11.00
N SER A 62 -11.92 13.99 10.11
CA SER A 62 -11.34 13.53 8.83
C SER A 62 -10.01 12.78 8.98
N LEU A 63 -9.31 12.95 10.09
CA LEU A 63 -8.05 12.25 10.41
C LEU A 63 -8.29 10.98 11.23
N LEU A 64 -9.54 10.71 11.62
CA LEU A 64 -9.88 9.54 12.40
C LEU A 64 -10.35 8.40 11.47
N PRO A 65 -9.94 7.16 11.73
CA PRO A 65 -10.39 6.01 10.96
C PRO A 65 -11.89 5.73 11.09
N PHE A 66 -12.58 6.40 12.02
CA PHE A 66 -13.99 6.18 12.35
C PHE A 66 -14.77 7.50 12.27
N GLU A 67 -16.02 7.42 11.82
CA GLU A 67 -16.85 8.62 11.75
C GLU A 67 -17.16 9.19 13.16
N GLY A 68 -16.67 10.41 13.41
CA GLY A 68 -16.78 11.08 14.70
C GLY A 68 -18.16 11.71 14.96
N HIS A 69 -19.24 10.93 14.99
CA HIS A 69 -20.53 11.43 15.45
C HIS A 69 -20.77 10.94 16.87
N HIS A 70 -20.81 11.87 17.80
CA HIS A 70 -21.20 11.59 19.18
C HIS A 70 -22.66 11.12 19.21
N ASP A 71 -22.93 10.08 19.98
CA ASP A 71 -24.27 9.58 20.36
C ASP A 71 -25.10 8.98 19.20
N ARG A 72 -24.48 8.52 18.10
CA ARG A 72 -25.24 7.84 17.05
C ARG A 72 -24.69 6.43 16.82
N THR A 73 -25.51 5.48 17.16
CA THR A 73 -25.34 4.12 16.68
C THR A 73 -25.77 4.05 15.22
N THR A 74 -24.90 3.58 14.34
CA THR A 74 -25.25 3.22 12.98
C THR A 74 -25.66 1.77 12.97
N VAL A 75 -26.87 1.48 12.51
CA VAL A 75 -27.35 0.12 12.26
C VAL A 75 -27.64 -0.02 10.78
N PHE A 76 -27.25 -1.14 10.21
CA PHE A 76 -27.55 -1.47 8.82
C PHE A 76 -27.79 -2.95 8.63
N GLU A 77 -28.55 -3.29 7.61
CA GLU A 77 -28.71 -4.64 7.08
C GLU A 77 -28.68 -4.60 5.55
N SER A 78 -28.18 -5.67 4.96
CA SER A 78 -28.05 -5.76 3.50
C SER A 78 -28.14 -7.21 3.04
N VAL A 79 -28.73 -7.40 1.88
CA VAL A 79 -28.68 -8.65 1.13
C VAL A 79 -27.81 -8.42 -0.10
N CYS A 80 -26.91 -9.33 -0.35
CA CYS A 80 -25.91 -9.19 -1.39
C CYS A 80 -25.73 -10.51 -2.13
N GLN A 81 -25.42 -10.42 -3.42
CA GLN A 81 -25.00 -11.55 -4.24
C GLN A 81 -23.49 -11.58 -4.30
N LEU A 82 -22.92 -12.75 -3.98
CA LEU A 82 -21.50 -13.02 -4.05
C LEU A 82 -21.23 -14.00 -5.19
N ASP A 83 -20.53 -13.55 -6.20
CA ASP A 83 -20.13 -14.38 -7.32
C ASP A 83 -18.59 -14.42 -7.41
N TYR A 84 -18.04 -15.61 -7.44
CA TYR A 84 -16.61 -15.83 -7.58
C TYR A 84 -16.31 -16.70 -8.79
N GLN A 85 -15.33 -16.30 -9.56
CA GLN A 85 -14.75 -17.10 -10.64
C GLN A 85 -13.23 -17.04 -10.58
N ASP A 86 -12.58 -18.22 -10.53
CA ASP A 86 -11.12 -18.29 -10.58
C ASP A 86 -10.59 -17.70 -11.91
N PRO A 87 -9.48 -16.96 -11.92
CA PRO A 87 -8.44 -16.94 -10.87
C PRO A 87 -8.63 -15.89 -9.78
N CYS A 88 -9.53 -14.94 -9.89
CA CYS A 88 -9.70 -13.91 -8.85
C CYS A 88 -10.83 -12.91 -9.13
N GLN A 89 -11.84 -13.29 -9.86
CA GLN A 89 -13.05 -12.45 -9.98
C GLN A 89 -13.98 -12.78 -8.82
N LEU A 90 -13.90 -12.01 -7.77
CA LEU A 90 -14.90 -12.00 -6.71
C LEU A 90 -15.72 -10.73 -6.88
N GLN A 91 -16.93 -10.87 -7.40
CA GLN A 91 -17.88 -9.80 -7.56
C GLN A 91 -18.88 -9.86 -6.41
N PHE A 92 -19.10 -8.72 -5.84
CA PHE A 92 -20.05 -8.55 -4.76
C PHE A 92 -21.06 -7.49 -5.13
N THR A 93 -22.31 -7.89 -5.28
CA THR A 93 -23.40 -7.02 -5.74
C THR A 93 -24.42 -6.86 -4.62
N PRO A 94 -24.51 -5.70 -3.96
CA PRO A 94 -25.61 -5.44 -3.04
C PRO A 94 -26.94 -5.44 -3.79
N LEU A 95 -27.87 -6.24 -3.31
CA LEU A 95 -29.21 -6.33 -3.86
C LEU A 95 -30.18 -5.37 -3.13
N ALA A 96 -29.98 -5.22 -1.82
CA ALA A 96 -30.69 -4.26 -1.00
C ALA A 96 -29.85 -3.81 0.17
N LEU A 97 -30.03 -2.58 0.61
CA LEU A 97 -29.42 -2.00 1.82
C LEU A 97 -30.43 -1.16 2.57
N ARG A 98 -30.60 -1.44 3.84
CA ARG A 98 -31.36 -0.63 4.80
C ARG A 98 -30.43 -0.13 5.89
N SER A 99 -30.48 1.15 6.22
CA SER A 99 -29.66 1.72 7.27
C SER A 99 -30.32 2.93 7.88
N ASN A 100 -30.10 3.16 9.16
CA ASN A 100 -30.61 4.35 9.86
C ASN A 100 -29.87 5.66 9.47
N ASN A 101 -28.76 5.59 8.76
CA ASN A 101 -28.02 6.76 8.29
C ASN A 101 -27.17 6.46 7.03
N ARG A 102 -26.57 7.51 6.45
CA ARG A 102 -25.73 7.37 5.23
C ARG A 102 -24.45 6.57 5.41
N SER A 103 -23.99 6.41 6.63
CA SER A 103 -22.76 5.68 6.94
C SER A 103 -22.90 4.17 6.75
N GLY A 104 -24.13 3.64 6.66
CA GLY A 104 -24.39 2.21 6.42
C GLY A 104 -23.66 1.65 5.21
N ARG A 105 -23.52 2.42 4.13
CA ARG A 105 -22.74 1.99 2.94
C ARG A 105 -21.25 1.77 3.26
N LYS A 106 -20.67 2.63 4.06
CA LYS A 106 -19.27 2.52 4.49
C LYS A 106 -19.08 1.27 5.36
N TYR A 107 -19.95 1.11 6.35
CA TYR A 107 -19.87 -0.05 7.25
C TYR A 107 -20.18 -1.37 6.57
N LEU A 108 -21.08 -1.39 5.58
CA LEU A 108 -21.27 -2.57 4.72
C LEU A 108 -19.97 -2.97 4.03
N ARG A 109 -19.21 -2.01 3.51
CA ARG A 109 -17.91 -2.29 2.91
C ARG A 109 -16.89 -2.80 3.93
N GLU A 110 -16.86 -2.23 5.12
CA GLU A 110 -15.98 -2.67 6.20
C GLU A 110 -16.33 -4.09 6.65
N SER A 111 -17.62 -4.43 6.76
CA SER A 111 -18.06 -5.79 7.12
C SER A 111 -17.55 -6.84 6.15
N PHE A 112 -17.51 -6.53 4.85
CA PHE A 112 -16.93 -7.43 3.86
C PHE A 112 -15.45 -7.63 4.03
N GLN A 113 -14.71 -6.57 4.30
CA GLN A 113 -13.28 -6.63 4.51
C GLN A 113 -12.93 -7.50 5.72
N VAL A 114 -13.81 -7.53 6.71
CA VAL A 114 -13.62 -8.27 7.95
C VAL A 114 -14.11 -9.70 7.85
N LEU A 115 -15.25 -9.94 7.21
CA LEU A 115 -15.93 -11.22 7.27
C LEU A 115 -15.58 -12.18 6.13
N LEU A 116 -15.46 -11.68 4.91
CA LEU A 116 -15.23 -12.51 3.73
C LEU A 116 -13.81 -13.06 3.54
N PRO A 117 -12.74 -12.36 3.89
CA PRO A 117 -11.39 -12.88 3.73
C PRO A 117 -11.09 -14.17 4.50
N MET A 118 -11.96 -14.58 5.42
CA MET A 118 -11.77 -15.76 6.25
C MET A 118 -12.01 -17.09 5.54
N TYR A 119 -12.65 -17.06 4.38
CA TYR A 119 -13.17 -18.25 3.76
C TYR A 119 -12.21 -19.20 3.11
N SER A 120 -11.33 -18.69 2.33
CA SER A 120 -10.64 -19.51 1.34
C SER A 120 -9.15 -19.55 1.58
N PHE A 121 -8.70 -19.10 2.75
CA PHE A 121 -7.29 -18.89 3.00
C PHE A 121 -6.83 -19.59 4.25
N LYS A 122 -5.59 -20.06 4.21
CA LYS A 122 -4.87 -20.56 5.40
C LYS A 122 -4.73 -19.48 6.49
N ARG A 123 -5.30 -18.29 6.28
CA ARG A 123 -5.24 -17.14 7.17
C ARG A 123 -6.44 -16.24 7.06
N MET A 124 -6.84 -15.76 8.20
CA MET A 124 -7.78 -14.68 8.34
C MET A 124 -7.10 -13.37 8.01
N LYS A 125 -7.51 -12.71 6.93
CA LYS A 125 -6.96 -11.42 6.52
C LYS A 125 -7.91 -10.30 6.90
N ASP A 126 -7.38 -9.30 7.55
CA ASP A 126 -8.01 -7.99 7.65
C ASP A 126 -7.42 -7.07 6.58
N LYS A 127 -8.24 -6.64 5.65
CA LYS A 127 -7.80 -5.82 4.53
C LYS A 127 -7.62 -4.35 4.90
N GLY A 128 -8.35 -3.87 5.89
CA GLY A 128 -8.26 -2.49 6.34
C GLY A 128 -6.91 -2.15 6.97
N SER A 129 -6.35 -3.07 7.77
CA SER A 129 -5.05 -2.94 8.42
C SER A 129 -3.91 -3.67 7.70
N ASN A 130 -4.18 -4.26 6.53
CA ASN A 130 -3.23 -5.12 5.80
C ASN A 130 -2.69 -6.31 6.63
N LYS A 131 -3.40 -6.68 7.70
CA LYS A 131 -3.03 -7.75 8.62
C LYS A 131 -3.59 -9.09 8.18
N SER A 132 -2.88 -10.14 8.53
CA SER A 132 -3.37 -11.51 8.42
C SER A 132 -3.10 -12.27 9.71
N TYR A 133 -4.12 -12.99 10.17
CA TYR A 133 -3.99 -13.87 11.34
C TYR A 133 -3.69 -15.31 10.92
N VAL A 134 -2.87 -15.98 11.70
CA VAL A 134 -2.55 -17.39 11.46
C VAL A 134 -3.67 -18.27 11.98
N VAL A 135 -4.22 -19.09 11.11
CA VAL A 135 -5.25 -20.07 11.49
C VAL A 135 -4.61 -21.15 12.36
N PRO A 136 -5.16 -21.47 13.54
CA PRO A 136 -4.49 -22.35 14.51
C PRO A 136 -4.16 -23.75 13.98
N PHE A 137 -5.03 -24.33 13.19
CA PHE A 137 -4.88 -25.68 12.64
C PHE A 137 -4.24 -25.76 11.26
N SER A 138 -3.68 -24.65 10.72
CA SER A 138 -2.82 -24.66 9.54
C SER A 138 -1.42 -25.17 9.87
N ASP A 139 -0.63 -25.58 8.86
CA ASP A 139 0.77 -25.99 9.04
C ASP A 139 1.60 -24.99 9.84
N GLU A 140 1.38 -23.71 9.58
CA GLU A 140 2.04 -22.64 10.31
C GLU A 140 1.50 -22.50 11.74
N GLY A 141 0.18 -22.63 11.91
CA GLY A 141 -0.49 -22.53 13.18
C GLY A 141 -0.02 -23.60 14.17
N LEU A 142 0.11 -24.83 13.72
CA LEU A 142 0.60 -25.92 14.56
C LEU A 142 1.97 -25.63 15.20
N ASN A 143 2.80 -24.84 14.52
CA ASN A 143 4.12 -24.45 15.03
C ASN A 143 4.08 -23.20 15.92
N LYS A 144 3.05 -22.36 15.83
CA LYS A 144 2.96 -21.05 16.50
C LYS A 144 2.07 -21.05 17.75
N TYR A 145 1.19 -22.03 17.89
CA TYR A 145 0.25 -22.11 19.00
C TYR A 145 0.56 -23.24 19.97
N ILE A 146 0.12 -23.06 21.20
CA ILE A 146 0.01 -24.09 22.24
C ILE A 146 -1.46 -24.50 22.25
N PHE A 147 -1.72 -25.80 22.21
CA PHE A 147 -3.06 -26.36 22.24
C PHE A 147 -3.32 -27.02 23.60
N ILE A 148 -4.47 -26.71 24.16
CA ILE A 148 -4.90 -27.22 25.48
C ILE A 148 -6.20 -27.98 25.23
N PRO A 149 -6.21 -29.33 25.38
CA PRO A 149 -7.40 -30.09 25.20
C PRO A 149 -8.34 -29.80 26.35
N THR A 150 -9.62 -29.60 26.05
CA THR A 150 -10.67 -29.61 27.03
C THR A 150 -11.10 -31.07 27.19
N ILE A 151 -11.12 -31.57 28.41
CA ILE A 151 -11.44 -32.98 28.70
C ILE A 151 -12.94 -33.23 28.50
N ASP A 152 -13.75 -32.18 28.56
CA ASP A 152 -15.20 -32.29 28.47
C ASP A 152 -15.66 -32.30 27.00
N THR A 153 -16.40 -33.34 26.66
CA THR A 153 -17.15 -33.40 25.41
C THR A 153 -18.28 -32.39 25.46
N ILE A 154 -18.27 -31.44 24.51
CA ILE A 154 -19.38 -30.49 24.37
C ILE A 154 -20.41 -31.02 23.39
N TYR A 155 -21.69 -30.72 23.65
CA TYR A 155 -22.76 -31.01 22.70
C TYR A 155 -23.05 -29.77 21.86
N TYR A 156 -22.86 -29.91 20.55
CA TYR A 156 -23.17 -28.87 19.57
C TYR A 156 -24.12 -29.46 18.53
N GLN A 157 -25.30 -28.85 18.38
CA GLN A 157 -26.40 -29.40 17.54
C GLN A 157 -26.73 -30.89 17.89
N ASP A 158 -26.85 -31.16 19.18
CA ASP A 158 -27.15 -32.49 19.74
C ASP A 158 -26.15 -33.62 19.42
N LYS A 159 -24.97 -33.27 18.93
CA LYS A 159 -23.89 -34.22 18.68
C LYS A 159 -22.66 -33.93 19.55
N PRO A 160 -21.96 -35.01 20.00
CA PRO A 160 -20.74 -34.83 20.78
C PRO A 160 -19.60 -34.27 19.92
N HIS A 161 -18.94 -33.22 20.39
CA HIS A 161 -17.81 -32.56 19.75
C HIS A 161 -16.65 -32.38 20.72
N THR A 162 -15.45 -32.27 20.18
CA THR A 162 -14.25 -31.99 20.97
C THR A 162 -13.92 -30.49 20.87
N LEU A 163 -13.76 -29.86 22.02
CA LEU A 163 -13.32 -28.46 22.10
C LEU A 163 -11.82 -28.42 22.35
N VAL A 164 -11.09 -27.65 21.54
CA VAL A 164 -9.66 -27.47 21.66
C VAL A 164 -9.36 -25.97 21.84
N ASN A 165 -8.84 -25.62 23.00
CA ASN A 165 -8.38 -24.25 23.25
C ASN A 165 -6.97 -24.06 22.67
N PHE A 166 -6.69 -22.85 22.19
CA PHE A 166 -5.38 -22.48 21.69
C PHE A 166 -4.96 -21.09 22.18
N GLN A 167 -3.65 -20.94 22.36
CA GLN A 167 -3.03 -19.66 22.66
C GLN A 167 -1.67 -19.56 21.97
N PRO A 168 -1.19 -18.36 21.62
CA PRO A 168 0.09 -18.21 20.96
C PRO A 168 1.26 -18.63 21.88
N LYS A 169 2.27 -19.29 21.33
CA LYS A 169 3.54 -19.59 22.03
C LYS A 169 4.26 -18.30 22.45
N HIS A 170 4.17 -17.28 21.60
CA HIS A 170 4.69 -15.96 21.85
C HIS A 170 3.62 -14.93 21.50
N GLU A 171 3.38 -13.94 22.35
CA GLU A 171 2.43 -12.88 22.04
C GLU A 171 2.89 -12.11 20.82
N HIS A 172 2.04 -12.09 19.79
CA HIS A 172 2.28 -11.37 18.57
C HIS A 172 0.95 -10.90 17.97
N HIS A 173 0.95 -9.76 17.26
CA HIS A 173 -0.27 -9.17 16.69
C HIS A 173 -0.92 -10.01 15.59
N THR A 174 -0.18 -10.92 14.93
CA THR A 174 -0.72 -11.85 13.92
C THR A 174 -1.25 -13.15 14.52
N LEU A 175 -1.12 -13.31 15.82
CA LEU A 175 -1.57 -14.46 16.57
C LEU A 175 -2.67 -14.03 17.55
N GLY A 176 -3.65 -14.88 17.71
CA GLY A 176 -4.74 -14.67 18.65
C GLY A 176 -4.90 -15.88 19.57
N LYS A 177 -5.88 -15.81 20.45
CA LYS A 177 -6.27 -16.89 21.34
C LYS A 177 -7.74 -17.23 21.13
N GLY A 178 -8.12 -18.42 21.49
CA GLY A 178 -9.52 -18.85 21.37
C GLY A 178 -9.67 -20.34 21.48
N TYR A 179 -10.71 -20.85 20.84
CA TYR A 179 -10.97 -22.27 20.76
C TYR A 179 -11.58 -22.64 19.40
N PHE A 180 -11.48 -23.89 19.05
CA PHE A 180 -12.24 -24.47 17.95
C PHE A 180 -12.93 -25.76 18.36
N VAL A 181 -14.02 -26.04 17.68
CA VAL A 181 -14.89 -27.20 17.95
C VAL A 181 -14.80 -28.15 16.77
N VAL A 182 -14.57 -29.43 17.06
CA VAL A 182 -14.32 -30.47 16.07
C VAL A 182 -15.32 -31.60 16.22
N ASP A 183 -15.85 -32.05 15.09
CA ASP A 183 -16.76 -33.22 15.06
C ASP A 183 -16.00 -34.56 15.11
N SER A 184 -16.74 -35.66 15.16
CA SER A 184 -16.18 -37.02 15.16
C SER A 184 -15.40 -37.39 13.89
N SER A 185 -15.57 -36.63 12.80
CA SER A 185 -14.84 -36.76 11.52
C SER A 185 -13.59 -35.91 11.45
N ASN A 186 -13.19 -35.27 12.56
CA ASN A 186 -12.07 -34.33 12.65
C ASN A 186 -12.22 -33.09 11.72
N VAL A 187 -13.45 -32.64 11.48
CA VAL A 187 -13.77 -31.44 10.75
C VAL A 187 -14.10 -30.34 11.75
N VAL A 188 -13.48 -29.16 11.57
CA VAL A 188 -13.75 -27.99 12.40
C VAL A 188 -15.14 -27.44 12.07
N LYS A 189 -15.99 -27.32 13.08
CA LYS A 189 -17.37 -26.83 12.97
C LYS A 189 -17.53 -25.40 13.45
N ALA A 190 -16.73 -24.99 14.43
CA ALA A 190 -16.73 -23.62 14.91
C ALA A 190 -15.32 -23.17 15.30
N LEU A 191 -15.04 -21.90 15.11
CA LEU A 191 -13.80 -21.26 15.52
C LEU A 191 -14.11 -19.93 16.19
N MET A 192 -13.71 -19.79 17.44
CA MET A 192 -13.64 -18.51 18.14
C MET A 192 -12.20 -18.04 18.17
N PHE A 193 -11.95 -16.83 17.71
CA PHE A 193 -10.62 -16.26 17.61
C PHE A 193 -10.61 -14.82 18.10
N SER A 194 -9.75 -14.52 19.05
CA SER A 194 -9.55 -13.20 19.62
C SER A 194 -8.15 -12.69 19.26
N GLY A 195 -8.09 -11.67 18.43
CA GLY A 195 -6.85 -11.04 17.96
C GLY A 195 -6.74 -9.57 18.30
N ARG A 196 -5.63 -8.96 17.90
CA ARG A 196 -5.40 -7.52 18.05
C ARG A 196 -5.32 -6.84 16.69
N ILE A 197 -5.90 -5.67 16.57
CA ILE A 197 -5.68 -4.70 15.49
C ILE A 197 -4.89 -3.51 16.03
N ASP A 198 -4.43 -2.60 15.16
CA ASP A 198 -3.49 -1.53 15.52
C ASP A 198 -3.90 -0.73 16.75
N PHE A 199 -5.16 -0.38 16.87
CA PHE A 199 -5.69 0.44 17.96
C PHE A 199 -6.81 -0.26 18.73
N GLY A 200 -6.92 -1.60 18.63
CA GLY A 200 -8.04 -2.29 19.24
C GLY A 200 -7.90 -3.80 19.29
N LYS A 201 -9.03 -4.43 19.45
CA LYS A 201 -9.19 -5.87 19.54
C LYS A 201 -10.25 -6.32 18.54
N VAL A 202 -10.07 -7.48 17.96
CA VAL A 202 -11.07 -8.12 17.14
C VAL A 202 -11.38 -9.52 17.70
N ASP A 203 -12.65 -9.81 17.83
CA ASP A 203 -13.15 -11.13 18.20
C ASP A 203 -13.96 -11.65 17.01
N TYR A 204 -13.59 -12.84 16.51
CA TYR A 204 -14.28 -13.53 15.44
C TYR A 204 -14.94 -14.80 15.97
N PHE A 205 -16.16 -15.06 15.53
CA PHE A 205 -16.81 -16.34 15.70
C PHE A 205 -17.28 -16.84 14.33
N LEU A 206 -16.83 -18.02 13.95
CA LEU A 206 -17.09 -18.64 12.66
C LEU A 206 -17.79 -19.97 12.88
N THR A 207 -18.88 -20.20 12.17
CA THR A 207 -19.48 -21.51 12.02
C THR A 207 -19.18 -22.05 10.64
N LEU A 208 -18.67 -23.27 10.57
CA LEU A 208 -18.18 -23.91 9.37
C LEU A 208 -19.02 -25.14 9.03
N GLU A 209 -19.35 -25.29 7.75
CA GLU A 209 -20.01 -26.50 7.25
C GLU A 209 -19.19 -27.12 6.12
N LYS A 210 -19.22 -28.44 6.06
CA LYS A 210 -18.56 -29.17 4.98
C LYS A 210 -19.59 -29.42 3.88
N ASP A 211 -19.33 -28.88 2.70
CA ASP A 211 -20.13 -29.19 1.51
C ASP A 211 -19.87 -30.62 1.04
N GLU A 212 -20.91 -31.42 0.97
CA GLU A 212 -20.81 -32.85 0.64
C GLU A 212 -20.29 -33.11 -0.78
N LYS A 213 -20.63 -32.23 -1.72
CA LYS A 213 -20.24 -32.37 -3.14
C LYS A 213 -18.78 -31.99 -3.38
N SER A 214 -18.38 -30.85 -2.91
CA SER A 214 -17.03 -30.30 -3.14
C SER A 214 -16.00 -30.71 -2.10
N GLN A 215 -16.45 -31.30 -0.96
CA GLN A 215 -15.63 -31.62 0.23
C GLN A 215 -14.94 -30.38 0.84
N GLN A 216 -15.36 -29.18 0.46
CA GLN A 216 -14.84 -27.92 1.02
C GLN A 216 -15.49 -27.65 2.37
N VAL A 217 -14.70 -27.14 3.30
CA VAL A 217 -15.19 -26.60 4.56
C VAL A 217 -15.36 -25.08 4.38
N LEU A 218 -16.61 -24.64 4.48
CA LEU A 218 -17.02 -23.27 4.18
C LEU A 218 -17.69 -22.65 5.39
N PRO A 219 -17.43 -21.38 5.69
CA PRO A 219 -18.16 -20.69 6.73
C PRO A 219 -19.55 -20.32 6.23
N VAL A 220 -20.53 -20.64 7.04
CA VAL A 220 -21.94 -20.34 6.80
C VAL A 220 -22.43 -19.18 7.66
N HIS A 221 -21.79 -18.97 8.81
CA HIS A 221 -22.09 -17.83 9.68
C HIS A 221 -20.79 -17.27 10.26
N ASN A 222 -20.63 -15.96 10.18
CA ASN A 222 -19.48 -15.23 10.69
C ASN A 222 -19.98 -14.05 11.53
N HIS A 223 -19.49 -13.96 12.75
CA HIS A 223 -19.67 -12.80 13.61
C HIS A 223 -18.31 -12.17 13.88
N ALA A 224 -18.21 -10.84 13.80
CA ALA A 224 -17.01 -10.10 14.15
C ALA A 224 -17.35 -8.90 15.02
N SER A 225 -16.68 -8.80 16.17
CA SER A 225 -16.74 -7.63 17.04
C SER A 225 -15.38 -6.94 17.09
N ILE A 226 -15.35 -5.66 16.69
CA ILE A 226 -14.14 -4.86 16.63
C ILE A 226 -14.26 -3.72 17.64
N SER A 227 -13.49 -3.81 18.72
CA SER A 227 -13.36 -2.73 19.68
C SER A 227 -12.10 -1.92 19.41
N TYR A 228 -12.19 -0.59 19.43
CA TYR A 228 -11.07 0.30 19.17
C TYR A 228 -10.93 1.39 20.23
N ASN A 229 -9.68 1.82 20.43
CA ASN A 229 -9.33 2.93 21.31
C ASN A 229 -8.17 3.71 20.68
N TYR A 230 -8.47 4.82 20.04
CA TYR A 230 -7.51 5.64 19.31
C TYR A 230 -7.71 7.12 19.59
N ALA A 231 -6.64 7.83 19.96
CA ALA A 231 -6.64 9.27 20.20
C ALA A 231 -7.78 9.77 21.11
N GLY A 232 -8.16 8.96 22.13
CA GLY A 232 -9.26 9.28 23.04
C GLY A 232 -10.65 8.94 22.49
N GLN A 233 -10.76 8.36 21.32
CA GLN A 233 -11.98 7.81 20.76
C GLN A 233 -12.08 6.33 21.10
N LYS A 234 -13.24 5.91 21.60
CA LYS A 234 -13.55 4.50 21.88
C LYS A 234 -14.85 4.12 21.20
N GLY A 235 -14.88 2.95 20.59
CA GLY A 235 -16.10 2.45 19.96
C GLY A 235 -16.05 0.93 19.72
N VAL A 236 -17.17 0.41 19.26
CA VAL A 236 -17.33 -1.00 18.87
C VAL A 236 -18.09 -1.06 17.56
N ASN A 237 -17.59 -1.87 16.65
CA ASN A 237 -18.28 -2.25 15.41
C ASN A 237 -18.58 -3.74 15.49
N GLU A 238 -19.82 -4.12 15.25
CA GLU A 238 -20.27 -5.50 15.23
C GLU A 238 -20.86 -5.83 13.87
N PHE A 239 -20.52 -7.00 13.36
CA PHE A 239 -20.96 -7.49 12.06
C PHE A 239 -21.37 -8.97 12.16
N ASP A 240 -22.56 -9.26 11.66
CA ASP A 240 -23.06 -10.62 11.46
C ASP A 240 -23.26 -10.89 9.97
N CYS A 241 -22.75 -12.01 9.50
CA CYS A 241 -22.82 -12.42 8.12
C CYS A 241 -23.29 -13.87 8.01
N HIS A 242 -24.41 -14.07 7.33
CA HIS A 242 -24.95 -15.38 6.99
C HIS A 242 -24.84 -15.62 5.48
N ILE A 243 -24.42 -16.83 5.09
CA ILE A 243 -24.13 -17.16 3.72
C ILE A 243 -24.82 -18.43 3.32
N THR A 244 -25.56 -18.33 2.24
CA THR A 244 -26.23 -19.45 1.59
C THR A 244 -25.59 -19.67 0.23
N PHE A 245 -25.02 -20.86 0.04
CA PHE A 245 -24.35 -21.21 -1.21
C PHE A 245 -25.36 -21.75 -2.22
N ASP A 246 -25.42 -21.12 -3.40
CA ASP A 246 -26.27 -21.55 -4.52
C ASP A 246 -25.52 -22.51 -5.44
N GLN A 247 -24.28 -22.19 -5.77
CA GLN A 247 -23.43 -22.96 -6.66
C GLN A 247 -21.98 -22.98 -6.17
N LEU A 248 -21.38 -24.16 -6.20
CA LEU A 248 -19.98 -24.34 -5.86
C LEU A 248 -19.37 -25.38 -6.77
N THR A 249 -18.33 -25.02 -7.50
CA THR A 249 -17.51 -25.93 -8.29
C THR A 249 -16.05 -25.78 -7.92
N THR A 250 -15.31 -26.87 -7.94
CA THR A 250 -13.89 -26.91 -7.59
C THR A 250 -13.05 -27.47 -8.72
N LYS A 251 -11.78 -27.06 -8.79
CA LYS A 251 -10.76 -27.61 -9.70
C LYS A 251 -9.46 -27.84 -8.97
N SER A 252 -8.60 -28.69 -9.56
CA SER A 252 -7.26 -28.89 -9.03
C SER A 252 -6.41 -27.62 -9.07
N ARG A 253 -5.69 -27.38 -8.02
CA ARG A 253 -4.92 -26.15 -7.80
C ARG A 253 -3.73 -26.06 -8.74
N LYS A 254 -3.72 -25.08 -9.62
CA LYS A 254 -2.54 -24.76 -10.45
C LYS A 254 -1.79 -23.52 -10.02
N HIS A 255 -2.43 -22.50 -9.37
CA HIS A 255 -1.79 -21.26 -8.93
C HIS A 255 -2.54 -20.59 -7.75
N ASN A 256 -1.78 -19.91 -6.87
CA ASN A 256 -2.29 -19.20 -5.70
C ASN A 256 -2.56 -17.71 -6.00
N LEU A 257 -3.55 -17.40 -6.80
CA LEU A 257 -4.00 -16.03 -6.97
C LEU A 257 -5.29 -15.82 -6.20
N ARG A 258 -5.16 -15.33 -5.01
CA ARG A 258 -6.31 -15.16 -4.14
C ARG A 258 -6.16 -13.85 -3.48
N ASP A 259 -6.75 -12.78 -3.83
CA ASP A 259 -6.71 -11.67 -2.86
C ASP A 259 -7.32 -10.37 -3.33
N LYS A 260 -8.15 -10.34 -4.38
CA LYS A 260 -8.88 -9.12 -4.67
C LYS A 260 -10.38 -9.35 -4.63
N LEU A 261 -10.96 -8.74 -3.61
CA LEU A 261 -12.38 -8.47 -3.53
C LEU A 261 -12.64 -7.20 -4.33
N ASP A 262 -13.44 -7.30 -5.38
CA ASP A 262 -13.92 -6.13 -6.10
C ASP A 262 -15.20 -5.62 -5.44
N LEU A 263 -15.08 -4.48 -4.76
CA LEU A 263 -16.18 -3.86 -4.02
C LEU A 263 -16.69 -2.60 -4.69
N THR A 264 -16.32 -2.34 -5.92
CA THR A 264 -16.61 -1.06 -6.61
C THR A 264 -18.08 -0.82 -6.81
N ASP A 265 -18.84 -1.87 -7.04
CA ASP A 265 -20.29 -1.76 -7.27
C ASP A 265 -21.08 -1.33 -6.02
N ILE A 266 -20.48 -1.39 -4.83
CA ILE A 266 -21.14 -0.95 -3.59
C ILE A 266 -21.40 0.56 -3.57
N TYR A 267 -20.62 1.36 -4.31
CA TYR A 267 -20.72 2.81 -4.25
C TYR A 267 -21.63 3.45 -5.28
N ASP A 268 -21.82 2.84 -6.44
CA ASP A 268 -22.31 3.50 -7.64
C ASP A 268 -23.74 3.09 -8.09
N LYS A 269 -24.34 2.11 -7.45
CA LYS A 269 -25.69 1.66 -7.82
C LYS A 269 -26.74 2.10 -6.79
N ASP A 270 -27.88 2.56 -7.29
CA ASP A 270 -29.10 2.57 -6.50
C ASP A 270 -29.46 1.11 -6.19
N TYR A 271 -29.52 0.80 -4.90
CA TYR A 271 -29.84 -0.55 -4.44
C TYR A 271 -31.28 -0.90 -4.83
N GLY A 272 -31.47 -2.13 -5.31
CA GLY A 272 -32.79 -2.64 -5.65
C GLY A 272 -33.73 -2.68 -4.45
N THR A 273 -35.00 -2.82 -4.72
CA THR A 273 -36.09 -2.88 -3.74
C THR A 273 -36.44 -4.31 -3.35
N ILE A 274 -35.42 -5.18 -3.18
CA ILE A 274 -35.67 -6.53 -2.69
C ILE A 274 -36.10 -6.44 -1.23
N ASP A 275 -37.11 -7.19 -0.88
CA ASP A 275 -37.58 -7.31 0.52
C ASP A 275 -36.52 -8.04 1.34
N ILE A 276 -35.80 -7.30 2.18
CA ILE A 276 -34.74 -7.83 3.05
C ILE A 276 -35.34 -8.81 4.08
N ASP A 277 -36.59 -8.59 4.49
CA ASP A 277 -37.24 -9.37 5.54
C ASP A 277 -37.38 -10.86 5.12
N ALA A 278 -37.54 -11.13 3.82
CA ALA A 278 -37.60 -12.50 3.28
C ALA A 278 -36.26 -13.26 3.37
N TYR A 279 -35.17 -12.56 3.52
CA TYR A 279 -33.80 -13.14 3.55
C TYR A 279 -33.14 -13.06 4.92
N ARG A 280 -33.85 -12.56 5.93
CA ARG A 280 -33.32 -12.38 7.27
C ARG A 280 -33.31 -13.69 8.04
N PRO A 281 -32.11 -14.27 8.35
CA PRO A 281 -32.02 -15.55 9.09
C PRO A 281 -32.27 -15.36 10.58
N ILE A 282 -32.04 -14.16 11.13
CA ILE A 282 -32.21 -13.82 12.54
C ILE A 282 -33.07 -12.55 12.65
N PRO A 283 -34.14 -12.54 13.44
CA PRO A 283 -34.97 -11.35 13.61
C PRO A 283 -34.17 -10.18 14.19
N LEU A 284 -34.59 -8.97 13.85
CA LEU A 284 -34.07 -7.77 14.46
C LEU A 284 -34.49 -7.70 15.94
N THR A 285 -33.64 -7.13 16.78
CA THR A 285 -34.05 -6.74 18.12
C THR A 285 -35.02 -5.55 18.04
N ALA A 286 -35.84 -5.34 19.05
CA ALA A 286 -36.80 -4.23 19.08
C ALA A 286 -36.07 -2.86 18.96
N GLU A 287 -34.84 -2.76 19.48
CA GLU A 287 -34.01 -1.56 19.37
C GLU A 287 -33.50 -1.35 17.95
N GLU A 288 -32.96 -2.37 17.30
CA GLU A 288 -32.51 -2.31 15.90
C GLU A 288 -33.64 -1.96 14.96
N ASP A 289 -34.82 -2.58 15.12
CA ASP A 289 -36.00 -2.30 14.28
C ASP A 289 -36.46 -0.84 14.48
N SER A 290 -36.54 -0.35 15.69
CA SER A 290 -36.89 1.05 15.97
C SER A 290 -35.89 2.03 15.32
N MET A 291 -34.59 1.73 15.34
CA MET A 291 -33.55 2.55 14.73
C MET A 291 -33.66 2.57 13.20
N LEU A 292 -33.96 1.43 12.59
CA LEU A 292 -34.12 1.29 11.15
C LEU A 292 -35.44 1.93 10.64
N GLN A 293 -36.52 1.86 11.44
CA GLN A 293 -37.79 2.51 11.12
C GLN A 293 -37.73 4.04 11.27
N ALA A 294 -37.00 4.54 12.26
CA ALA A 294 -36.81 5.99 12.44
C ALA A 294 -36.12 6.69 11.26
N SER A 295 -35.43 5.92 10.41
CA SER A 295 -34.77 6.44 9.19
C SER A 295 -35.77 6.85 8.08
N ASN A 296 -36.98 6.26 8.07
CA ASN A 296 -38.02 6.57 7.09
C ASN A 296 -38.69 7.93 7.36
N THR A 297 -38.52 8.48 8.54
CA THR A 297 -38.98 9.84 8.89
C THR A 297 -37.85 10.83 8.72
N LYS A 298 -37.84 11.53 7.54
CA LYS A 298 -37.00 12.69 7.16
C LYS A 298 -35.64 12.75 7.86
N SER A 299 -34.60 12.52 7.10
CA SER A 299 -33.21 12.72 7.49
C SER A 299 -33.04 14.03 8.26
N LEU A 300 -33.04 13.97 9.58
CA LEU A 300 -32.52 15.04 10.44
C LEU A 300 -31.00 15.06 10.31
N VAL A 301 -30.52 15.30 9.09
CA VAL A 301 -29.17 15.82 8.91
C VAL A 301 -29.27 17.26 9.38
N LYS A 302 -29.00 17.49 10.67
CA LYS A 302 -28.59 18.80 11.13
C LYS A 302 -27.36 19.14 10.29
N GLN A 303 -27.56 19.99 9.25
CA GLN A 303 -26.43 20.50 8.46
C GLN A 303 -25.44 21.04 9.45
N ARG A 304 -24.27 20.41 9.57
CA ARG A 304 -23.16 20.96 10.34
C ARG A 304 -22.93 22.38 9.83
N ASN A 305 -22.98 23.37 10.71
CA ASN A 305 -22.71 24.76 10.37
C ASN A 305 -21.33 24.83 9.69
N SER A 306 -21.20 25.66 8.67
CA SER A 306 -19.94 25.83 7.89
C SER A 306 -18.72 26.05 8.79
N ILE A 307 -18.89 26.70 9.94
CA ILE A 307 -17.85 26.93 10.96
C ILE A 307 -17.35 25.62 11.59
N GLN A 308 -18.21 24.62 11.77
CA GLN A 308 -17.82 23.32 12.33
C GLN A 308 -17.06 22.43 11.32
N ARG A 309 -17.15 22.74 10.03
CA ARG A 309 -16.40 22.07 8.96
C ARG A 309 -15.05 22.74 8.68
N LEU A 310 -14.84 23.94 9.16
CA LEU A 310 -13.63 24.71 8.88
C LEU A 310 -12.33 23.99 9.26
N PRO A 311 -12.20 23.36 10.45
CA PRO A 311 -11.00 22.60 10.80
C PRO A 311 -10.77 21.40 9.88
N GLU A 312 -11.83 20.69 9.47
CA GLU A 312 -11.74 19.57 8.54
C GLU A 312 -11.29 20.04 7.15
N MET A 313 -11.79 21.17 6.69
CA MET A 313 -11.40 21.76 5.41
C MET A 313 -9.95 22.27 5.41
N LEU A 314 -9.47 22.72 6.57
CA LEU A 314 -8.10 23.22 6.71
C LEU A 314 -7.07 22.10 6.76
N VAL A 315 -7.33 21.01 7.48
CA VAL A 315 -6.35 19.92 7.76
C VAL A 315 -6.55 18.71 6.85
N GLY A 316 -7.77 18.45 6.42
CA GLY A 316 -8.11 17.30 5.60
C GLY A 316 -8.23 17.61 4.11
N SER A 317 -8.99 16.80 3.40
CA SER A 317 -9.33 17.05 2.00
C SER A 317 -10.85 17.09 1.80
N SER A 318 -11.31 18.00 0.94
CA SER A 318 -12.70 18.13 0.55
C SER A 318 -12.92 17.58 -0.84
N ASN A 319 -13.94 16.73 -1.00
CA ASN A 319 -14.35 16.20 -2.31
C ASN A 319 -15.65 16.87 -2.74
N ILE A 320 -15.63 17.47 -3.91
CA ILE A 320 -16.80 18.07 -4.56
C ILE A 320 -17.12 17.24 -5.80
N ASN A 321 -18.25 16.56 -5.78
CA ASN A 321 -18.73 15.77 -6.91
C ASN A 321 -19.87 16.56 -7.59
N ALA A 322 -19.67 16.95 -8.84
CA ALA A 322 -20.65 17.65 -9.63
C ALA A 322 -20.60 17.20 -11.10
N PHE A 323 -21.76 16.85 -11.66
CA PHE A 323 -21.92 16.49 -13.08
C PHE A 323 -20.94 15.39 -13.56
N GLY A 324 -20.69 14.37 -12.71
CA GLY A 324 -19.75 13.28 -13.01
C GLY A 324 -18.26 13.66 -12.88
N ASN A 325 -17.96 14.88 -12.45
CA ASN A 325 -16.60 15.32 -12.14
C ASN A 325 -16.33 15.23 -10.64
N ASN A 326 -15.11 14.88 -10.29
CA ASN A 326 -14.62 14.89 -8.91
C ASN A 326 -13.51 15.93 -8.77
N LEU A 327 -13.71 16.92 -7.91
CA LEU A 327 -12.71 17.89 -7.50
C LEU A 327 -12.33 17.62 -6.05
N LYS A 328 -11.11 17.19 -5.82
CA LYS A 328 -10.51 17.04 -4.49
C LYS A 328 -9.60 18.24 -4.21
N ILE A 329 -9.89 18.94 -3.11
CA ILE A 329 -9.12 20.08 -2.62
C ILE A 329 -8.44 19.64 -1.33
N TYR A 330 -7.12 19.66 -1.27
CA TYR A 330 -6.37 19.36 -0.05
C TYR A 330 -6.32 20.63 0.80
N GLY A 331 -6.53 20.47 2.09
CA GLY A 331 -6.53 21.62 3.01
C GLY A 331 -5.15 22.27 3.08
N PRO A 332 -5.09 23.59 3.32
CA PRO A 332 -3.81 24.31 3.39
C PRO A 332 -2.96 23.89 4.59
N LEU A 333 -3.55 23.29 5.61
CA LEU A 333 -2.86 22.70 6.77
C LEU A 333 -2.76 21.17 6.69
N ASP A 334 -3.07 20.56 5.55
CA ASP A 334 -2.84 19.14 5.32
C ASP A 334 -1.33 18.85 5.46
N PRO A 335 -0.90 17.85 6.26
CA PRO A 335 0.51 17.52 6.43
C PRO A 335 1.25 17.29 5.11
N ALA A 336 0.56 16.77 4.08
CA ALA A 336 1.12 16.60 2.75
C ALA A 336 1.32 17.93 1.99
N SER A 337 0.80 19.04 2.50
CA SER A 337 0.98 20.40 1.94
C SER A 337 2.25 21.09 2.43
N PHE A 338 2.95 20.50 3.40
CA PHE A 338 4.19 21.03 3.95
C PHE A 338 5.36 20.13 3.62
N SER A 339 6.49 20.72 3.38
CA SER A 339 7.76 20.00 3.28
C SER A 339 8.90 20.89 3.78
N TYR A 340 9.95 20.23 4.26
CA TYR A 340 11.19 20.89 4.63
C TYR A 340 12.36 20.09 4.04
N ASP A 341 13.24 20.76 3.35
CA ASP A 341 14.53 20.21 2.92
C ASP A 341 15.61 21.28 3.05
N LYS A 342 16.87 20.85 3.02
CA LYS A 342 18.01 21.72 3.24
C LYS A 342 18.13 22.84 2.18
N ILE A 343 17.71 22.58 0.95
CA ILE A 343 17.84 23.50 -0.19
C ILE A 343 16.68 24.49 -0.20
N ASN A 344 15.45 23.96 -0.18
CA ASN A 344 14.25 24.75 -0.32
C ASN A 344 13.76 25.38 0.99
N GLY A 345 14.33 24.91 2.13
CA GLY A 345 13.81 25.29 3.45
C GLY A 345 12.38 24.82 3.64
N PHE A 346 11.63 25.56 4.41
CA PHE A 346 10.20 25.28 4.59
C PHE A 346 9.42 25.65 3.32
N THR A 347 8.56 24.77 2.85
CA THR A 347 7.74 24.95 1.64
C THR A 347 6.28 24.65 1.96
N ILE A 348 5.40 25.58 1.61
CA ILE A 348 3.93 25.40 1.70
C ILE A 348 3.38 25.19 0.30
N ARG A 349 2.49 24.22 0.13
CA ARG A 349 1.88 23.87 -1.17
C ARG A 349 0.37 23.70 -1.05
N GLN A 350 -0.35 24.13 -2.07
CA GLN A 350 -1.77 23.86 -2.25
C GLN A 350 -1.92 22.83 -3.39
N LYS A 351 -2.51 21.69 -3.07
CA LYS A 351 -2.75 20.59 -4.00
C LYS A 351 -4.22 20.52 -4.36
N LEU A 352 -4.50 20.33 -5.65
CA LEU A 352 -5.84 20.08 -6.18
C LEU A 352 -5.79 18.81 -7.03
N ARG A 353 -6.92 18.13 -7.15
CA ARG A 353 -7.07 17.02 -8.08
C ARG A 353 -8.46 17.12 -8.73
N PHE A 354 -8.46 17.29 -10.03
CA PHE A 354 -9.67 17.27 -10.83
C PHE A 354 -9.67 16.01 -11.70
N SER A 355 -10.73 15.22 -11.64
CA SER A 355 -10.81 13.94 -12.35
C SER A 355 -12.23 13.62 -12.80
N ARG A 356 -12.32 12.89 -13.91
CA ARG A 356 -13.56 12.32 -14.41
C ARG A 356 -13.31 10.96 -15.02
N VAL A 357 -14.20 10.03 -14.74
CA VAL A 357 -14.28 8.73 -15.40
C VAL A 357 -15.58 8.71 -16.19
N PHE A 358 -15.51 8.41 -17.46
CA PHE A 358 -16.68 8.29 -18.37
C PHE A 358 -17.18 6.84 -18.37
N ASP A 359 -18.44 6.63 -18.75
CA ASP A 359 -19.03 5.29 -18.83
C ASP A 359 -18.30 4.35 -19.80
N SER A 360 -17.62 4.90 -20.80
CA SER A 360 -16.74 4.16 -21.70
C SER A 360 -15.46 3.66 -21.06
N GLY A 361 -15.20 3.98 -19.79
CA GLY A 361 -13.93 3.72 -19.07
C GLY A 361 -12.80 4.70 -19.40
N LYS A 362 -12.98 5.62 -20.35
CA LYS A 362 -12.03 6.71 -20.59
C LYS A 362 -11.99 7.61 -19.36
N SER A 363 -10.83 8.20 -19.08
CA SER A 363 -10.72 9.08 -17.91
C SER A 363 -9.68 10.16 -18.14
N PHE A 364 -9.87 11.28 -17.45
CA PHE A 364 -8.82 12.27 -17.33
C PHE A 364 -8.61 12.68 -15.87
N MET A 365 -7.40 13.13 -15.59
CA MET A 365 -7.02 13.61 -14.28
C MET A 365 -6.04 14.76 -14.42
N LEU A 366 -6.35 15.89 -13.77
CA LEU A 366 -5.47 17.05 -13.67
C LEU A 366 -5.12 17.26 -12.20
N LYS A 367 -3.82 17.34 -11.91
CA LYS A 367 -3.28 17.47 -10.55
C LYS A 367 -2.37 18.73 -10.49
N PRO A 368 -2.91 19.92 -10.30
CA PRO A 368 -2.10 21.10 -10.03
C PRO A 368 -1.67 21.13 -8.54
N ASP A 369 -0.40 21.42 -8.33
CA ASP A 369 0.23 21.60 -7.03
C ASP A 369 1.09 22.89 -7.12
N PHE A 370 0.73 23.88 -6.30
CA PHE A 370 1.38 25.19 -6.28
C PHE A 370 1.86 25.49 -4.87
N GLY A 371 3.01 26.13 -4.75
CA GLY A 371 3.55 26.43 -3.45
C GLY A 371 4.60 27.52 -3.44
N TYR A 372 5.13 27.79 -2.27
CA TYR A 372 6.19 28.75 -2.05
C TYR A 372 7.27 28.16 -1.15
N SER A 373 8.50 28.23 -1.60
CA SER A 373 9.71 27.85 -0.89
C SER A 373 10.28 29.09 -0.18
N PHE A 374 10.31 29.07 1.15
CA PHE A 374 10.80 30.18 1.94
C PHE A 374 12.34 30.26 1.94
N GLY A 375 13.03 29.14 1.86
CA GLY A 375 14.50 29.12 1.78
C GLY A 375 15.03 29.74 0.49
N MET A 376 14.46 29.34 -0.64
CA MET A 376 14.83 29.85 -1.96
C MET A 376 14.09 31.14 -2.36
N LYS A 377 13.05 31.52 -1.60
CA LYS A 377 12.15 32.67 -1.90
C LYS A 377 11.52 32.57 -3.29
N GLU A 378 11.06 31.39 -3.66
CA GLU A 378 10.57 31.06 -5.00
C GLU A 378 9.22 30.39 -5.01
N PHE A 379 8.46 30.66 -6.09
CA PHE A 379 7.23 29.94 -6.38
C PHE A 379 7.55 28.53 -6.89
N ARG A 380 6.85 27.52 -6.34
CA ARG A 380 6.96 26.12 -6.71
C ARG A 380 5.71 25.67 -7.43
N TYR A 381 5.87 24.91 -8.49
CA TYR A 381 4.76 24.28 -9.18
C TYR A 381 5.10 22.85 -9.57
N LYS A 382 4.10 22.00 -9.53
CA LYS A 382 4.13 20.65 -10.08
C LYS A 382 2.73 20.34 -10.59
N THR A 383 2.54 20.29 -11.89
CA THR A 383 1.26 20.04 -12.52
C THR A 383 1.37 18.81 -13.41
N SER A 384 0.38 17.93 -13.36
CA SER A 384 0.27 16.81 -14.30
C SER A 384 -1.14 16.70 -14.83
N PHE A 385 -1.24 16.39 -16.12
CA PHE A 385 -2.48 16.04 -16.81
C PHE A 385 -2.33 14.64 -17.38
N GLU A 386 -3.30 13.79 -17.14
CA GLU A 386 -3.36 12.41 -17.63
C GLU A 386 -4.69 12.20 -18.38
N TRP A 387 -4.62 11.58 -19.56
CA TRP A 387 -5.79 11.20 -20.34
C TRP A 387 -5.69 9.74 -20.76
N ILE A 388 -6.65 8.91 -20.37
CA ILE A 388 -6.76 7.51 -20.78
C ILE A 388 -7.81 7.43 -21.87
N TYR A 389 -7.37 7.23 -23.12
CA TYR A 389 -8.24 7.14 -24.28
C TYR A 389 -8.63 5.70 -24.65
N ASN A 390 -7.79 4.72 -24.29
CA ASN A 390 -8.05 3.30 -24.51
C ASN A 390 -7.89 2.52 -23.19
N PRO A 391 -8.93 2.45 -22.36
CA PRO A 391 -8.86 1.87 -21.03
C PRO A 391 -8.58 0.37 -21.03
N ARG A 392 -8.99 -0.37 -22.08
CA ARG A 392 -8.75 -1.82 -22.19
C ARG A 392 -7.29 -2.16 -22.49
N LYS A 393 -6.58 -1.28 -23.16
CA LYS A 393 -5.14 -1.39 -23.48
C LYS A 393 -4.29 -0.45 -22.66
N ARG A 394 -4.84 0.16 -21.61
CA ARG A 394 -4.17 1.16 -20.78
C ARG A 394 -3.48 2.24 -21.62
N GLY A 395 -4.09 2.54 -22.79
CA GLY A 395 -3.59 3.54 -23.72
C GLY A 395 -3.94 4.94 -23.21
N GLY A 396 -2.91 5.77 -23.04
CA GLY A 396 -3.08 7.12 -22.54
C GLY A 396 -1.88 8.00 -22.84
N PHE A 397 -2.00 9.27 -22.51
CA PHE A 397 -0.88 10.19 -22.48
C PHE A 397 -0.88 11.04 -21.23
N SER A 398 0.28 11.46 -20.82
CA SER A 398 0.46 12.37 -19.70
C SER A 398 1.36 13.54 -20.10
N ILE A 399 1.05 14.70 -19.56
CA ILE A 399 1.85 15.92 -19.66
C ILE A 399 2.13 16.38 -18.24
N SER A 400 3.38 16.66 -17.93
CA SER A 400 3.74 17.20 -16.62
C SER A 400 4.74 18.34 -16.74
N ALA A 401 4.63 19.29 -15.81
CA ALA A 401 5.57 20.38 -15.67
C ALA A 401 5.86 20.62 -14.19
N SER A 402 7.11 20.86 -13.84
CA SER A 402 7.52 21.12 -12.47
C SER A 402 8.77 21.97 -12.39
N ASN A 403 8.96 22.66 -11.25
CA ASN A 403 10.22 23.25 -10.89
C ASN A 403 10.70 22.76 -9.53
N ARG A 404 12.01 22.62 -9.39
CA ARG A 404 12.69 22.27 -8.13
C ARG A 404 14.12 22.83 -8.13
N SER A 405 14.72 22.93 -6.94
CA SER A 405 16.14 23.22 -6.80
C SER A 405 16.89 21.96 -6.42
N SER A 406 18.11 21.83 -6.89
CA SER A 406 18.99 20.68 -6.66
C SER A 406 20.44 21.15 -6.55
N GLU A 407 21.30 20.33 -5.92
CA GLU A 407 22.74 20.56 -5.89
C GLU A 407 23.44 20.15 -7.19
N PHE A 408 24.58 20.72 -7.46
CA PHE A 408 25.45 20.29 -8.55
C PHE A 408 26.08 18.93 -8.23
N SER A 409 26.39 18.15 -9.28
CA SER A 409 27.03 16.84 -9.13
C SER A 409 28.44 16.95 -8.53
N SER A 410 28.91 15.90 -7.87
CA SER A 410 30.28 15.84 -7.35
C SER A 410 31.32 16.01 -8.45
N LYS A 411 31.16 15.32 -9.59
CA LYS A 411 32.08 15.41 -10.72
C LYS A 411 32.19 16.84 -11.25
N PHE A 412 31.07 17.54 -11.41
CA PHE A 412 31.08 18.93 -11.81
C PHE A 412 31.81 19.83 -10.80
N LYS A 413 31.56 19.63 -9.50
CA LYS A 413 32.26 20.36 -8.44
C LYS A 413 33.76 20.07 -8.44
N ASP A 414 34.14 18.81 -8.68
CA ASP A 414 35.54 18.37 -8.73
C ASP A 414 36.25 18.97 -9.96
N GLU A 415 35.63 18.96 -11.15
CA GLU A 415 36.17 19.60 -12.38
C GLU A 415 36.41 21.11 -12.18
N VAL A 416 35.42 21.78 -11.58
CA VAL A 416 35.59 23.22 -11.26
C VAL A 416 36.68 23.45 -10.22
N ASN A 417 36.79 22.61 -9.20
CA ASN A 417 37.84 22.71 -8.21
C ASN A 417 39.23 22.48 -8.79
N GLU A 418 39.41 21.58 -9.76
CA GLU A 418 40.67 21.37 -10.45
C GLU A 418 41.09 22.62 -11.19
N VAL A 419 40.18 23.25 -11.95
CA VAL A 419 40.45 24.51 -12.65
C VAL A 419 40.77 25.66 -11.68
N LEU A 420 40.09 25.70 -10.54
CA LEU A 420 40.33 26.70 -9.49
C LEU A 420 41.70 26.53 -8.81
N LYS A 421 42.15 25.31 -8.58
CA LYS A 421 43.47 25.03 -7.97
C LYS A 421 44.61 25.61 -8.79
N ASP A 422 44.53 25.60 -10.12
CA ASP A 422 45.53 26.11 -11.01
C ASP A 422 45.58 27.65 -11.03
N THR A 423 44.49 28.31 -10.61
CA THR A 423 44.32 29.76 -10.76
C THR A 423 44.15 30.51 -9.44
N SER A 424 43.75 29.84 -8.36
CA SER A 424 43.45 30.44 -7.05
C SER A 424 43.39 29.41 -5.91
N ALA A 425 43.44 29.90 -4.67
CA ALA A 425 43.21 29.04 -3.47
C ALA A 425 41.71 28.82 -3.16
N LEU A 426 40.82 29.14 -4.10
CA LEU A 426 39.36 29.06 -3.94
C LEU A 426 38.84 27.67 -4.26
N THR A 427 37.71 27.33 -3.70
CA THR A 427 36.98 26.10 -3.94
C THR A 427 35.58 26.42 -4.56
N PHE A 428 34.93 25.41 -5.10
CA PHE A 428 33.56 25.55 -5.64
C PHE A 428 32.59 26.22 -4.63
N LYS A 429 32.72 25.94 -3.34
CA LYS A 429 31.91 26.58 -2.31
C LYS A 429 32.08 28.10 -2.23
N ASP A 430 33.25 28.59 -2.57
CA ASP A 430 33.56 30.02 -2.52
C ASP A 430 32.96 30.80 -3.71
N LEU A 431 32.44 30.07 -4.71
CA LEU A 431 31.79 30.68 -5.88
C LEU A 431 30.39 31.23 -5.56
N GLY A 432 29.76 30.81 -4.47
CA GLY A 432 28.40 31.22 -4.10
C GLY A 432 27.31 30.71 -5.05
N ILE A 433 27.52 29.54 -5.67
CA ILE A 433 26.59 28.86 -6.59
C ILE A 433 26.34 27.44 -6.15
N ASP A 434 25.82 27.29 -4.95
CA ASP A 434 25.65 25.95 -4.36
C ASP A 434 24.59 25.10 -5.07
N TYR A 435 23.58 25.73 -5.67
CA TYR A 435 22.39 25.10 -6.22
C TYR A 435 22.09 25.57 -7.63
N TYR A 436 21.28 24.74 -8.32
CA TYR A 436 20.64 25.15 -9.57
C TYR A 436 19.14 24.98 -9.50
N ARG A 437 18.40 25.82 -10.22
CA ARG A 437 16.96 25.62 -10.48
C ARG A 437 16.79 24.63 -11.61
N ARG A 438 15.83 23.77 -11.52
CA ARG A 438 15.46 22.85 -12.58
C ARG A 438 14.00 23.04 -12.93
N HIS A 439 13.74 23.38 -14.18
CA HIS A 439 12.44 23.36 -14.80
C HIS A 439 12.35 22.12 -15.67
N GLU A 440 11.33 21.32 -15.46
CA GLU A 440 11.12 20.05 -16.17
C GLU A 440 9.76 20.07 -16.83
N ALA A 441 9.71 19.73 -18.13
CA ALA A 441 8.49 19.45 -18.86
C ALA A 441 8.60 18.05 -19.48
N LYS A 442 7.58 17.24 -19.33
CA LYS A 442 7.56 15.86 -19.84
C LYS A 442 6.24 15.57 -20.52
N PHE A 443 6.32 14.97 -21.71
CA PHE A 443 5.22 14.33 -22.39
C PHE A 443 5.50 12.82 -22.48
N GLU A 444 4.51 11.99 -22.14
CA GLU A 444 4.64 10.53 -22.21
C GLU A 444 3.35 9.93 -22.76
N HIS A 445 3.46 9.06 -23.72
CA HIS A 445 2.38 8.19 -24.20
C HIS A 445 2.64 6.78 -23.73
N SER A 446 1.60 6.11 -23.23
CA SER A 446 1.63 4.73 -22.76
C SER A 446 0.65 3.85 -23.52
N TYR A 447 1.03 2.59 -23.78
CA TYR A 447 0.14 1.62 -24.40
C TYR A 447 0.55 0.20 -24.05
N GLU A 448 -0.44 -0.65 -23.74
CA GLU A 448 -0.21 -2.08 -23.52
C GLU A 448 -0.20 -2.85 -24.83
N LEU A 449 0.97 -3.29 -25.24
CA LEU A 449 1.17 -4.06 -26.48
C LEU A 449 0.63 -5.48 -26.32
N LEU A 450 1.08 -6.19 -25.31
CA LEU A 450 0.62 -7.52 -24.89
C LEU A 450 0.26 -7.47 -23.40
N ASN A 451 -0.44 -8.48 -22.91
CA ASN A 451 -0.79 -8.54 -21.49
C ASN A 451 0.44 -8.44 -20.59
N GLY A 452 0.51 -7.40 -19.78
CA GLY A 452 1.64 -7.09 -18.91
C GLY A 452 2.85 -6.45 -19.60
N LEU A 453 2.85 -6.26 -20.92
CA LEU A 453 3.90 -5.55 -21.67
C LEU A 453 3.43 -4.14 -22.00
N MET A 454 3.89 -3.17 -21.23
CA MET A 454 3.65 -1.76 -21.44
C MET A 454 4.80 -1.11 -22.22
N MET A 455 4.45 -0.32 -23.19
CA MET A 455 5.36 0.58 -23.91
C MET A 455 5.08 2.01 -23.47
N TYR A 456 6.12 2.74 -23.17
CA TYR A 456 6.10 4.18 -22.90
C TYR A 456 7.03 4.87 -23.89
N THR A 457 6.52 5.85 -24.57
CA THR A 457 7.34 6.71 -25.43
C THR A 457 7.09 8.16 -25.08
N GLY A 458 8.12 8.94 -25.01
CA GLY A 458 7.97 10.31 -24.57
C GLY A 458 9.17 11.18 -24.85
N VAL A 459 9.03 12.42 -24.45
CA VAL A 459 10.10 13.42 -24.47
C VAL A 459 10.17 14.11 -23.12
N SER A 460 11.39 14.37 -22.66
CA SER A 460 11.68 15.13 -21.46
C SER A 460 12.51 16.35 -21.85
N TYR A 461 12.10 17.50 -21.35
CA TYR A 461 12.86 18.73 -21.45
C TYR A 461 13.21 19.22 -20.06
N ASN A 462 14.50 19.41 -19.79
CA ASN A 462 15.02 19.92 -18.54
C ASN A 462 15.83 21.17 -18.81
N TYR A 463 15.45 22.24 -18.14
CA TYR A 463 16.20 23.50 -18.15
C TYR A 463 16.72 23.75 -16.74
N ARG A 464 18.03 24.05 -16.63
CA ARG A 464 18.71 24.24 -15.36
C ARG A 464 19.50 25.52 -15.42
N ASP A 465 19.28 26.38 -14.43
CA ASP A 465 20.03 27.62 -14.24
C ASP A 465 20.66 27.67 -12.84
N PRO A 466 21.95 28.03 -12.74
CA PRO A 466 22.63 28.18 -11.47
C PRO A 466 21.99 29.28 -10.61
N VAL A 467 21.81 29.01 -9.32
CA VAL A 467 21.36 30.04 -8.36
C VAL A 467 22.60 30.78 -7.86
N LYS A 468 22.78 32.01 -8.27
CA LYS A 468 23.94 32.84 -7.94
C LYS A 468 23.62 33.66 -6.68
N HIS A 469 24.33 33.39 -5.59
CA HIS A 469 24.22 34.18 -4.36
C HIS A 469 25.25 35.30 -4.24
N GLY A 470 26.12 35.45 -5.27
CA GLY A 470 27.22 36.37 -5.29
C GLY A 470 28.42 35.87 -4.48
N SER A 471 29.59 35.86 -5.08
CA SER A 471 30.85 35.54 -4.41
C SER A 471 31.52 36.83 -3.93
N ARG A 472 32.03 36.81 -2.69
CA ARG A 472 32.90 37.90 -2.20
C ARG A 472 34.35 37.70 -2.62
N ALA A 473 34.70 36.50 -3.06
CA ALA A 473 36.06 36.09 -3.35
C ALA A 473 36.42 36.13 -4.86
N MET A 474 35.42 36.16 -5.76
CA MET A 474 35.63 36.09 -7.20
C MET A 474 34.66 37.01 -7.94
N SER A 475 35.15 37.64 -9.04
CA SER A 475 34.32 38.45 -9.90
C SER A 475 33.29 37.61 -10.68
N GLN A 476 32.14 38.20 -11.00
CA GLN A 476 31.07 37.52 -11.72
C GLN A 476 31.54 36.98 -13.09
N ASP A 477 32.36 37.75 -13.83
CA ASP A 477 32.87 37.32 -15.12
C ASP A 477 33.69 36.02 -15.06
N ARG A 478 34.45 35.82 -13.98
CA ARG A 478 35.20 34.57 -13.76
C ARG A 478 34.30 33.41 -13.41
N ILE A 479 33.25 33.67 -12.61
CA ILE A 479 32.24 32.66 -12.30
C ILE A 479 31.52 32.22 -13.56
N ASP A 480 31.13 33.16 -14.41
CA ASP A 480 30.44 32.92 -15.68
C ASP A 480 31.33 32.18 -16.71
N ALA A 481 32.63 32.30 -16.59
CA ALA A 481 33.57 31.52 -17.39
C ALA A 481 33.66 30.04 -16.94
N LEU A 482 33.43 29.77 -15.66
CA LEU A 482 33.50 28.42 -15.09
C LEU A 482 32.15 27.68 -15.15
N VAL A 483 31.05 28.39 -14.96
CA VAL A 483 29.69 27.83 -14.88
C VAL A 483 28.81 28.56 -15.88
N LYS A 484 28.21 27.83 -16.80
CA LYS A 484 27.32 28.38 -17.82
C LYS A 484 26.06 28.97 -17.18
N ASP A 485 25.48 29.96 -17.86
CA ASP A 485 24.23 30.57 -17.42
C ASP A 485 23.06 29.59 -17.37
N HIS A 486 23.06 28.59 -18.22
CA HIS A 486 22.06 27.55 -18.24
C HIS A 486 22.57 26.25 -18.88
N TYR A 487 21.90 25.17 -18.49
CA TYR A 487 22.08 23.83 -19.06
C TYR A 487 20.72 23.30 -19.46
N ALA A 488 20.56 22.93 -20.72
CA ALA A 488 19.31 22.41 -21.25
C ALA A 488 19.50 20.98 -21.77
N ASP A 489 18.50 20.14 -21.55
CA ASP A 489 18.45 18.77 -22.03
C ASP A 489 17.09 18.48 -22.67
N PHE A 490 17.09 18.14 -23.95
CA PHE A 490 15.93 17.64 -24.66
C PHE A 490 16.19 16.17 -25.00
N SER A 491 15.43 15.27 -24.35
CA SER A 491 15.67 13.83 -24.44
C SER A 491 14.40 13.04 -24.75
N PRO A 492 14.21 12.60 -26.00
CA PRO A 492 13.27 11.53 -26.30
C PRO A 492 13.72 10.21 -25.67
N TYR A 493 12.74 9.41 -25.24
CA TYR A 493 12.98 8.10 -24.66
C TYR A 493 11.91 7.09 -25.05
N LEU A 494 12.30 5.82 -24.97
CA LEU A 494 11.45 4.66 -25.16
C LEU A 494 11.68 3.70 -23.99
N ARG A 495 10.62 3.35 -23.26
CA ARG A 495 10.69 2.42 -22.15
C ARG A 495 9.69 1.28 -22.35
N PHE A 496 10.15 0.07 -22.13
CA PHE A 496 9.32 -1.12 -22.03
C PHE A 496 9.31 -1.62 -20.59
N THR A 497 8.14 -1.94 -20.10
CA THR A 497 7.98 -2.59 -18.79
C THR A 497 7.17 -3.85 -18.99
N TRP A 498 7.74 -4.99 -18.64
CA TRP A 498 7.12 -6.28 -18.86
C TRP A 498 7.01 -7.09 -17.57
N THR A 499 5.77 -7.44 -17.23
CA THR A 499 5.45 -8.35 -16.12
C THR A 499 4.77 -9.57 -16.72
N PRO A 500 5.50 -10.69 -16.94
CA PRO A 500 4.92 -11.92 -17.50
C PRO A 500 3.77 -12.43 -16.65
N ARG A 501 2.80 -13.11 -17.29
CA ARG A 501 1.63 -13.69 -16.62
C ARG A 501 0.91 -12.70 -15.70
N GLN A 502 0.74 -11.46 -16.15
CA GLN A 502 0.01 -10.44 -15.42
C GLN A 502 -1.47 -10.79 -15.35
N TYR A 503 -2.00 -10.97 -14.15
CA TYR A 503 -3.42 -11.15 -13.92
C TYR A 503 -4.11 -9.80 -13.85
N TYR A 504 -5.30 -9.71 -14.42
CA TYR A 504 -6.06 -8.48 -14.50
C TYR A 504 -7.56 -8.76 -14.44
N HIS A 505 -8.33 -7.74 -14.12
CA HIS A 505 -9.78 -7.69 -14.31
C HIS A 505 -10.19 -6.40 -15.01
N TYR A 506 -11.42 -6.35 -15.47
CA TYR A 506 -12.02 -5.14 -16.01
C TYR A 506 -13.01 -4.56 -15.02
N GLU A 507 -12.84 -3.29 -14.68
CA GLU A 507 -13.76 -2.50 -13.89
C GLU A 507 -14.19 -1.29 -14.70
N LYS A 508 -15.51 -1.06 -14.86
CA LYS A 508 -16.02 0.04 -15.69
C LYS A 508 -15.27 0.17 -17.04
N ASN A 509 -15.03 -0.96 -17.70
CA ASN A 509 -14.28 -1.06 -18.96
C ASN A 509 -12.78 -0.67 -18.87
N GLN A 510 -12.24 -0.42 -17.68
CA GLN A 510 -10.83 -0.19 -17.44
C GLN A 510 -10.12 -1.50 -17.08
N LYS A 511 -8.95 -1.75 -17.66
CA LYS A 511 -8.11 -2.89 -17.32
C LYS A 511 -7.27 -2.57 -16.10
N LEU A 512 -7.52 -3.29 -15.01
CA LEU A 512 -6.79 -3.17 -13.75
C LEU A 512 -5.92 -4.39 -13.52
N TYR A 513 -4.64 -4.17 -13.26
CA TYR A 513 -3.72 -5.24 -12.91
C TYR A 513 -3.93 -5.66 -11.46
N ILE A 514 -3.92 -6.97 -11.21
CA ILE A 514 -4.14 -7.53 -9.88
C ILE A 514 -2.81 -7.96 -9.27
N ALA A 515 -2.14 -8.90 -9.88
CA ALA A 515 -0.90 -9.48 -9.39
C ALA A 515 -0.14 -10.22 -10.49
N SER A 516 1.12 -10.53 -10.25
CA SER A 516 1.90 -11.51 -10.98
C SER A 516 2.89 -12.20 -10.03
N TYR A 517 3.24 -13.44 -10.32
CA TYR A 517 4.32 -14.16 -9.62
C TYR A 517 5.65 -14.07 -10.35
N CYS A 518 5.67 -13.38 -11.47
CA CYS A 518 6.88 -13.17 -12.25
C CYS A 518 7.53 -11.82 -11.88
N PRO A 519 8.84 -11.68 -12.07
CA PRO A 519 9.50 -10.40 -11.96
C PRO A 519 8.99 -9.41 -12.99
N THR A 520 9.12 -8.14 -12.69
CA THR A 520 8.90 -7.04 -13.63
C THR A 520 10.25 -6.64 -14.20
N PHE A 521 10.36 -6.65 -15.52
CA PHE A 521 11.51 -6.20 -16.29
C PHE A 521 11.24 -4.81 -16.85
N SER A 522 12.21 -3.92 -16.80
CA SER A 522 12.14 -2.60 -17.41
C SER A 522 13.38 -2.36 -18.27
N LEU A 523 13.20 -1.86 -19.49
CA LEU A 523 14.26 -1.43 -20.38
C LEU A 523 13.94 -0.02 -20.84
N GLU A 524 14.84 0.94 -20.58
CA GLU A 524 14.72 2.31 -21.04
C GLU A 524 15.88 2.68 -21.96
N LEU A 525 15.55 3.28 -23.08
CA LEU A 525 16.47 3.87 -24.04
C LEU A 525 16.18 5.37 -24.10
N ALA A 526 17.20 6.20 -23.91
CA ALA A 526 17.06 7.64 -23.99
C ALA A 526 18.17 8.26 -24.85
N ARG A 527 17.86 9.35 -25.53
CA ARG A 527 18.83 10.09 -26.35
C ARG A 527 18.74 11.58 -26.08
N GLY A 528 19.81 12.17 -25.54
CA GLY A 528 19.96 13.61 -25.48
C GLY A 528 20.30 14.18 -26.86
N LEU A 529 19.49 15.13 -27.33
CA LEU A 529 19.66 15.74 -28.67
C LEU A 529 20.19 17.15 -28.55
N LYS A 530 21.45 17.34 -28.97
CA LYS A 530 22.11 18.66 -28.96
C LYS A 530 21.45 19.60 -29.96
N HIS A 531 21.37 20.88 -29.61
CA HIS A 531 20.82 21.99 -30.40
C HIS A 531 19.28 21.99 -30.57
N VAL A 532 18.57 20.95 -30.18
CA VAL A 532 17.09 20.90 -30.20
C VAL A 532 16.56 21.70 -29.03
N PHE A 533 15.75 22.71 -29.24
CA PHE A 533 15.25 23.65 -28.22
C PHE A 533 16.32 24.20 -27.28
N GLY A 534 17.52 24.50 -27.83
CA GLY A 534 18.63 24.99 -27.05
C GLY A 534 19.34 23.96 -26.18
N SER A 535 19.06 22.66 -26.37
CA SER A 535 19.70 21.58 -25.63
C SER A 535 21.21 21.57 -25.82
N THR A 536 21.92 21.43 -24.70
CA THR A 536 23.39 21.30 -24.66
C THR A 536 23.82 19.84 -24.55
N SER A 537 22.88 18.93 -24.31
CA SER A 537 23.13 17.50 -24.06
C SER A 537 23.33 16.70 -25.35
N ASP A 538 24.35 15.84 -25.38
CA ASP A 538 24.58 14.86 -26.44
C ASP A 538 24.98 13.52 -25.81
N TYR A 539 24.04 12.60 -25.67
CA TYR A 539 24.26 11.28 -25.07
C TYR A 539 23.29 10.24 -25.60
N GLY A 540 23.67 8.97 -25.50
CA GLY A 540 22.77 7.82 -25.55
C GLY A 540 22.81 7.11 -24.21
N ARG A 541 21.67 6.69 -23.68
CA ARG A 541 21.56 5.98 -22.40
C ARG A 541 20.71 4.74 -22.56
N ILE A 542 21.16 3.67 -21.96
CA ILE A 542 20.42 2.43 -21.80
C ILE A 542 20.38 2.06 -20.33
N GLU A 543 19.20 1.74 -19.81
CA GLU A 543 18.99 1.27 -18.44
C GLU A 543 18.12 0.03 -18.46
N PHE A 544 18.47 -0.94 -17.62
CA PHE A 544 17.73 -2.17 -17.46
C PHE A 544 17.54 -2.47 -15.98
N ASP A 545 16.31 -2.78 -15.59
CA ASP A 545 15.93 -3.08 -14.21
C ASP A 545 15.10 -4.35 -14.13
N VAL A 546 15.29 -5.10 -13.06
CA VAL A 546 14.47 -6.26 -12.69
C VAL A 546 14.09 -6.14 -11.23
N GLN A 547 12.80 -6.25 -10.94
CA GLN A 547 12.30 -6.19 -9.57
C GLN A 547 11.21 -7.24 -9.31
N GLN A 548 11.17 -7.76 -8.10
CA GLN A 548 10.12 -8.66 -7.65
C GLN A 548 10.01 -8.70 -6.13
N THR A 549 8.78 -8.90 -5.63
CA THR A 549 8.53 -9.30 -4.25
C THR A 549 8.04 -10.75 -4.22
N ILE A 550 8.86 -11.63 -3.66
CA ILE A 550 8.58 -13.04 -3.48
C ILE A 550 7.95 -13.23 -2.10
N LYS A 551 6.69 -13.66 -2.06
CA LYS A 551 6.05 -14.08 -0.81
C LYS A 551 6.53 -15.48 -0.46
N LEU A 552 7.41 -15.61 0.53
CA LEU A 552 7.92 -16.90 1.02
C LEU A 552 6.84 -17.69 1.74
N ASP A 553 6.06 -16.97 2.54
CA ASP A 553 4.81 -17.42 3.13
C ASP A 553 3.89 -16.20 3.31
N ASN A 554 2.86 -16.37 4.10
CA ASN A 554 1.91 -15.29 4.31
C ASN A 554 2.44 -14.14 5.19
N MET A 555 3.56 -14.28 5.91
CA MET A 555 4.14 -13.29 6.81
C MET A 555 5.52 -12.82 6.37
N ARG A 556 6.21 -13.61 5.56
CA ARG A 556 7.58 -13.33 5.15
C ARG A 556 7.63 -13.05 3.68
N SER A 557 8.36 -12.04 3.32
CA SER A 557 8.62 -11.70 1.93
C SER A 557 10.10 -11.36 1.71
N LEU A 558 10.57 -11.67 0.52
CA LEU A 558 11.86 -11.24 0.01
C LEU A 558 11.58 -10.37 -1.21
N SER A 559 11.99 -9.13 -1.14
CA SER A 559 11.92 -8.21 -2.27
C SER A 559 13.32 -7.92 -2.78
N TYR A 560 13.47 -7.84 -4.08
CA TYR A 560 14.73 -7.47 -4.70
C TYR A 560 14.52 -6.51 -5.87
N HIS A 561 15.51 -5.66 -6.10
CA HIS A 561 15.67 -4.85 -7.29
C HIS A 561 17.12 -4.93 -7.74
N VAL A 562 17.31 -5.21 -9.02
CA VAL A 562 18.62 -5.21 -9.68
C VAL A 562 18.53 -4.27 -10.86
N GLY A 563 19.41 -3.30 -10.93
CA GLY A 563 19.41 -2.30 -11.99
C GLY A 563 20.83 -2.08 -12.53
N THR A 564 20.93 -1.80 -13.82
CA THR A 564 22.18 -1.43 -14.47
C THR A 564 21.92 -0.39 -15.54
N GLY A 565 22.87 0.49 -15.77
CA GLY A 565 22.79 1.49 -16.80
C GLY A 565 24.15 1.84 -17.38
N SER A 566 24.11 2.29 -18.63
CA SER A 566 25.30 2.73 -19.34
C SER A 566 24.99 3.90 -20.27
N PHE A 567 25.91 4.85 -20.34
CA PHE A 567 25.93 5.86 -21.39
C PHE A 567 26.72 5.32 -22.59
N LEU A 568 26.09 5.21 -23.75
CA LEU A 568 26.67 4.67 -24.97
C LEU A 568 27.54 5.71 -25.73
N ASN A 569 27.12 6.96 -25.66
CA ASN A 569 27.85 8.11 -26.21
C ASN A 569 27.57 9.29 -25.29
N GLN A 570 28.60 9.91 -24.80
CA GLN A 570 28.49 11.02 -23.87
C GLN A 570 29.42 12.14 -24.29
N LYS A 571 28.82 13.20 -24.83
CA LYS A 571 29.48 14.44 -25.21
C LYS A 571 28.66 15.58 -24.62
N GLY A 572 29.20 16.30 -23.67
CA GLY A 572 28.48 17.43 -23.05
C GLY A 572 28.46 17.40 -21.53
N GLU A 573 27.48 18.04 -20.95
CA GLU A 573 27.43 18.31 -19.51
C GLU A 573 27.05 17.08 -18.72
N TYR A 574 27.94 16.53 -17.94
CA TYR A 574 27.81 15.25 -17.23
C TYR A 574 26.69 15.22 -16.21
N PHE A 575 26.57 16.23 -15.35
CA PHE A 575 25.61 16.18 -14.24
C PHE A 575 24.15 16.20 -14.67
N ILE A 576 23.87 16.57 -15.93
CA ILE A 576 22.53 16.56 -16.51
C ILE A 576 22.06 15.11 -16.80
N ASN A 577 22.99 14.26 -17.22
CA ASN A 577 22.72 13.01 -17.88
C ASN A 577 22.77 11.81 -16.95
N TYR A 578 23.49 11.91 -15.83
CA TYR A 578 23.69 10.78 -14.93
C TYR A 578 22.48 10.48 -14.07
N SER A 579 22.26 9.20 -13.82
CA SER A 579 21.26 8.73 -12.86
C SER A 579 21.54 9.24 -11.46
N PHE A 580 20.50 9.50 -10.73
CA PHE A 580 20.58 10.06 -9.39
C PHE A 580 20.10 9.06 -8.34
N PHE A 581 21.02 8.53 -7.56
CA PHE A 581 20.73 7.57 -6.48
C PHE A 581 20.61 8.26 -5.12
N SER A 582 19.83 9.33 -5.03
CA SER A 582 19.85 10.19 -3.87
C SER A 582 19.26 9.60 -2.61
N ARG A 583 19.77 10.06 -1.48
CA ARG A 583 19.17 9.91 -0.17
C ARG A 583 17.91 10.77 -0.07
N SER A 584 16.80 10.18 0.37
CA SER A 584 15.62 10.95 0.77
C SER A 584 15.60 11.13 2.28
N MET A 585 15.45 12.35 2.76
CA MET A 585 15.28 12.64 4.19
C MET A 585 13.96 12.11 4.73
N PHE A 586 12.91 12.12 3.89
CA PHE A 586 11.57 11.64 4.23
C PHE A 586 11.06 10.79 3.07
N PRO A 587 11.49 9.52 2.95
CA PRO A 587 10.94 8.63 1.95
C PRO A 587 9.46 8.41 2.23
N SER A 588 8.61 8.73 1.27
CA SER A 588 7.16 8.59 1.40
C SER A 588 6.70 7.13 1.49
N THR A 589 7.52 6.20 1.02
CA THR A 589 7.16 4.78 0.90
C THR A 589 8.40 3.89 0.92
N TRP A 590 9.32 4.10 1.86
CA TRP A 590 10.56 3.32 1.91
C TRP A 590 10.37 1.87 2.35
N ASP A 591 9.21 1.51 2.85
CA ASP A 591 8.80 0.14 3.12
C ASP A 591 8.30 -0.61 1.88
N ASP A 592 7.82 0.10 0.84
CA ASP A 592 7.24 -0.52 -0.35
C ASP A 592 8.17 -0.46 -1.57
N HIS A 593 9.11 0.47 -1.60
CA HIS A 593 10.04 0.69 -2.70
C HIS A 593 11.48 0.30 -2.34
N ILE A 594 11.76 -0.95 -2.55
CA ILE A 594 13.14 -1.40 -2.57
C ILE A 594 13.75 -0.91 -3.86
N GLY A 595 14.88 -0.23 -3.74
CA GLY A 595 15.71 -0.01 -4.89
C GLY A 595 15.47 1.27 -5.65
N GLY A 596 14.91 2.23 -5.05
CA GLY A 596 14.95 3.58 -5.59
C GLY A 596 15.89 4.49 -4.84
N VAL A 597 16.21 4.15 -3.59
CA VAL A 597 16.87 5.08 -2.68
C VAL A 597 17.85 4.37 -1.78
N PHE A 598 19.09 4.81 -1.79
CA PHE A 598 20.05 4.53 -0.72
C PHE A 598 19.77 5.47 0.45
N THR A 599 19.78 4.94 1.66
CA THR A 599 19.30 5.66 2.85
C THR A 599 20.30 6.66 3.39
N LEU A 600 21.60 6.37 3.31
CA LEU A 600 22.70 7.18 3.87
C LEU A 600 23.58 7.84 2.81
N MET A 601 23.39 7.52 1.54
CA MET A 601 24.25 8.01 0.47
C MET A 601 24.11 9.53 0.30
N ASP A 602 25.20 10.25 0.17
CA ASP A 602 25.22 11.68 -0.13
C ASP A 602 24.61 12.00 -1.48
N ASP A 603 23.88 13.10 -1.56
CA ASP A 603 23.08 13.50 -2.74
C ASP A 603 23.88 13.65 -4.03
N TYR A 604 25.19 13.86 -3.96
CA TYR A 604 26.03 14.08 -5.13
C TYR A 604 27.17 13.08 -5.30
N TRP A 605 27.27 12.08 -4.45
CA TRP A 605 28.42 11.16 -4.43
C TRP A 605 28.60 10.36 -5.75
N TYR A 606 27.52 10.03 -6.45
CA TYR A 606 27.52 9.14 -7.62
C TYR A 606 26.90 9.75 -8.87
N ASN A 607 26.67 11.00 -8.88
CA ASN A 607 26.09 11.75 -9.98
C ASN A 607 27.09 11.95 -11.14
N SER A 608 28.04 11.06 -11.33
CA SER A 608 29.18 11.24 -12.22
C SER A 608 29.67 9.97 -12.90
N THR A 609 28.95 8.86 -12.79
CA THR A 609 29.39 7.60 -13.38
C THR A 609 28.74 7.33 -14.73
N PRO A 610 29.52 6.91 -15.76
CA PRO A 610 28.97 6.51 -17.05
C PRO A 610 28.33 5.13 -17.02
N ARG A 611 28.71 4.26 -16.07
CA ARG A 611 28.17 2.92 -15.91
C ARG A 611 27.94 2.59 -14.44
N TYR A 612 26.83 1.96 -14.16
CA TYR A 612 26.51 1.51 -12.81
C TYR A 612 25.83 0.15 -12.81
N PHE A 613 25.94 -0.50 -11.67
CA PHE A 613 25.18 -1.68 -11.29
C PHE A 613 24.70 -1.51 -9.85
N GLN A 614 23.40 -1.67 -9.61
CA GLN A 614 22.81 -1.56 -8.27
C GLN A 614 22.01 -2.81 -7.93
N THR A 615 22.01 -3.15 -6.66
CA THR A 615 21.20 -4.24 -6.11
C THR A 615 20.63 -3.82 -4.77
N HIS A 616 19.35 -4.06 -4.58
CA HIS A 616 18.68 -3.85 -3.31
C HIS A 616 17.93 -5.12 -2.93
N LEU A 617 18.10 -5.55 -1.70
CA LEU A 617 17.42 -6.68 -1.10
C LEU A 617 16.72 -6.23 0.17
N MET A 618 15.49 -6.65 0.37
CA MET A 618 14.78 -6.49 1.63
C MET A 618 14.12 -7.81 2.01
N TYR A 619 14.45 -8.29 3.17
CA TYR A 619 13.75 -9.39 3.81
C TYR A 619 12.82 -8.85 4.91
N GLU A 620 11.55 -9.16 4.80
CA GLU A 620 10.51 -8.75 5.74
C GLU A 620 9.98 -9.96 6.49
N SER A 621 9.92 -9.87 7.81
CA SER A 621 9.36 -10.90 8.68
C SER A 621 8.87 -10.29 10.00
N PRO A 622 7.75 -10.73 10.57
CA PRO A 622 7.32 -10.31 11.89
C PRO A 622 8.06 -11.03 13.04
N PHE A 623 8.99 -11.93 12.74
CA PHE A 623 9.65 -12.80 13.72
C PHE A 623 11.17 -12.83 13.53
N LEU A 624 11.85 -11.69 13.59
CA LEU A 624 13.32 -11.64 13.52
C LEU A 624 13.93 -11.56 14.92
N LEU A 625 13.95 -10.38 15.51
CA LEU A 625 14.59 -10.13 16.79
C LEU A 625 13.59 -9.75 17.88
N LEU A 626 12.64 -8.90 17.55
CA LEU A 626 11.74 -8.27 18.53
C LEU A 626 10.61 -9.18 19.01
N HIS A 627 10.41 -10.33 18.38
CA HIS A 627 9.43 -11.31 18.89
C HIS A 627 9.80 -11.82 20.29
N GLN A 628 11.07 -11.73 20.71
CA GLN A 628 11.52 -12.09 22.04
C GLN A 628 11.22 -11.01 23.09
N ALA A 629 11.04 -9.76 22.66
CA ALA A 629 10.75 -8.62 23.54
C ALA A 629 9.23 -8.46 23.72
N LYS A 630 8.64 -9.17 24.68
CA LYS A 630 7.19 -9.20 24.96
C LYS A 630 6.46 -7.84 24.92
N PRO A 631 6.99 -6.73 25.50
CA PRO A 631 6.26 -5.47 25.46
C PRO A 631 6.25 -4.84 24.05
N ILE A 632 7.26 -5.07 23.23
CA ILE A 632 7.43 -4.47 21.90
C ILE A 632 6.75 -5.33 20.84
N SER A 633 6.83 -6.65 20.94
CA SER A 633 6.28 -7.59 19.96
C SER A 633 4.76 -7.46 19.75
N LYS A 634 4.05 -6.86 20.71
CA LYS A 634 2.62 -6.55 20.60
C LYS A 634 2.30 -5.45 19.59
N TYR A 635 3.25 -4.54 19.35
CA TYR A 635 3.05 -3.33 18.55
C TYR A 635 3.84 -3.33 17.26
N VAL A 636 4.89 -4.13 17.17
CA VAL A 636 5.70 -4.27 15.95
C VAL A 636 5.03 -5.24 15.01
N ILE A 637 4.71 -4.76 13.84
CA ILE A 637 4.02 -5.56 12.82
C ILE A 637 5.02 -6.24 11.91
N LYS A 638 6.07 -5.52 11.53
CA LYS A 638 7.07 -5.99 10.56
C LYS A 638 8.47 -5.56 10.96
N GLU A 639 9.38 -6.49 10.87
CA GLU A 639 10.82 -6.26 10.97
C GLU A 639 11.43 -6.48 9.59
N ARG A 640 12.39 -5.64 9.21
CA ARG A 640 13.01 -5.65 7.88
C ARG A 640 14.52 -5.61 7.99
N VAL A 641 15.16 -6.42 7.16
CA VAL A 641 16.61 -6.35 6.94
C VAL A 641 16.83 -5.88 5.52
N TYR A 642 17.68 -4.87 5.37
CA TYR A 642 18.02 -4.26 4.09
C TYR A 642 19.48 -4.49 3.75
N ILE A 643 19.76 -4.78 2.49
CA ILE A 643 21.08 -4.80 1.91
C ILE A 643 20.99 -4.07 0.57
N SER A 644 21.76 -3.01 0.42
CA SER A 644 21.83 -2.24 -0.81
C SER A 644 23.28 -2.10 -1.25
N HIS A 645 23.55 -2.30 -2.53
CA HIS A 645 24.89 -2.24 -3.10
C HIS A 645 24.88 -1.46 -4.39
N LEU A 646 25.85 -0.58 -4.57
CA LEU A 646 26.11 0.18 -5.78
C LEU A 646 27.57 0.00 -6.20
N TRP A 647 27.75 -0.47 -7.39
CA TRP A 647 29.01 -0.35 -8.11
C TRP A 647 28.86 0.78 -9.16
N ALA A 648 29.84 1.65 -9.22
CA ALA A 648 29.97 2.72 -10.21
C ALA A 648 31.38 2.71 -10.78
N GLU A 649 31.52 2.92 -12.09
CA GLU A 649 32.78 2.70 -12.82
C GLU A 649 33.98 3.48 -12.23
N ASP A 650 33.75 4.73 -11.83
CA ASP A 650 34.82 5.62 -11.39
C ASP A 650 34.89 5.78 -9.84
N LYS A 651 34.21 4.93 -9.09
CA LYS A 651 34.08 5.04 -7.65
C LYS A 651 34.30 3.71 -6.95
N ASN A 652 34.72 3.76 -5.69
CA ASN A 652 34.69 2.58 -4.84
C ASN A 652 33.28 2.08 -4.64
N ALA A 653 33.11 0.77 -4.53
CA ALA A 653 31.80 0.18 -4.30
C ALA A 653 31.18 0.72 -2.99
N TYR A 654 29.90 1.04 -3.06
CA TYR A 654 29.11 1.52 -1.93
C TYR A 654 28.12 0.44 -1.47
N THR A 655 28.06 0.20 -0.17
CA THR A 655 27.17 -0.82 0.38
C THR A 655 26.48 -0.29 1.61
N GLU A 656 25.19 -0.51 1.74
CA GLU A 656 24.41 -0.22 2.94
C GLU A 656 23.81 -1.48 3.52
N PHE A 657 23.87 -1.60 4.84
CA PHE A 657 23.09 -2.57 5.61
C PHE A 657 22.13 -1.82 6.51
N GLY A 658 20.91 -2.32 6.62
CA GLY A 658 19.90 -1.71 7.47
C GLY A 658 19.06 -2.75 8.21
N TYR A 659 18.61 -2.38 9.39
CA TYR A 659 17.58 -3.08 10.12
C TYR A 659 16.49 -2.09 10.51
N GLY A 660 15.25 -2.39 10.15
CA GLY A 660 14.10 -1.54 10.42
C GLY A 660 12.95 -2.30 11.04
N MET A 661 12.09 -1.56 11.68
CA MET A 661 10.83 -2.04 12.24
C MET A 661 9.74 -0.99 12.05
N GLY A 662 8.52 -1.42 11.88
CA GLY A 662 7.42 -0.49 11.73
C GLY A 662 6.09 -1.14 11.46
N ASN A 663 5.12 -0.28 11.24
CA ASN A 663 3.76 -0.60 10.84
C ASN A 663 3.32 0.34 9.71
N ASN A 664 2.04 0.37 9.40
CA ASN A 664 1.50 1.24 8.34
C ASN A 664 1.55 2.73 8.70
N TYR A 665 1.87 3.10 9.94
CA TYR A 665 1.85 4.48 10.42
C TYR A 665 3.23 5.03 10.70
N PHE A 666 4.14 4.20 11.14
CA PHE A 666 5.51 4.62 11.39
C PHE A 666 6.51 3.52 11.03
N ASN A 667 7.68 3.92 10.59
CA ASN A 667 8.82 3.07 10.36
C ASN A 667 10.05 3.73 10.96
N ILE A 668 10.89 2.93 11.59
CA ILE A 668 12.17 3.34 12.12
C ILE A 668 13.22 2.31 11.74
N GLY A 669 14.39 2.75 11.33
CA GLY A 669 15.50 1.85 10.98
C GLY A 669 16.84 2.46 11.25
N VAL A 670 17.80 1.59 11.54
CA VAL A 670 19.22 1.90 11.71
C VAL A 670 19.96 1.37 10.49
N PHE A 671 20.79 2.20 9.91
CA PHE A 671 21.54 1.88 8.70
C PHE A 671 23.02 2.17 8.91
N THR A 672 23.86 1.39 8.26
CA THR A 672 25.30 1.64 8.19
C THR A 672 25.77 1.52 6.75
N SER A 673 26.58 2.45 6.29
CA SER A 673 27.14 2.47 4.95
C SER A 673 28.64 2.24 4.96
N PHE A 674 29.12 1.65 3.86
CA PHE A 674 30.51 1.31 3.62
C PHE A 674 30.92 1.83 2.23
N ILE A 675 32.10 2.39 2.14
CA ILE A 675 32.78 2.68 0.87
C ILE A 675 34.00 1.74 0.79
N GLY A 676 33.93 0.78 -0.14
CA GLY A 676 34.81 -0.38 -0.12
C GLY A 676 34.60 -1.19 1.16
N LEU A 677 35.64 -1.33 1.97
CA LEU A 677 35.59 -2.06 3.26
C LEU A 677 35.56 -1.12 4.49
N LYS A 678 35.55 0.19 4.29
CA LYS A 678 35.57 1.16 5.39
C LYS A 678 34.14 1.63 5.70
N ILE A 679 33.81 1.70 6.99
CA ILE A 679 32.57 2.31 7.46
C ILE A 679 32.61 3.79 7.06
N ASN A 680 31.57 4.22 6.36
CA ASN A 680 31.39 5.59 5.93
C ASN A 680 30.48 6.37 6.88
N GLU A 681 29.26 5.85 7.12
CA GLU A 681 28.28 6.53 7.95
C GLU A 681 27.39 5.52 8.68
N VAL A 682 26.92 5.90 9.87
CA VAL A 682 25.85 5.21 10.60
C VAL A 682 24.74 6.21 10.85
N GLY A 683 23.52 5.87 10.52
CA GLY A 683 22.40 6.77 10.67
C GLY A 683 21.10 6.08 11.06
N VAL A 684 20.20 6.86 11.63
CA VAL A 684 18.83 6.44 11.96
C VAL A 684 17.86 7.15 11.04
N LYS A 685 16.93 6.39 10.46
CA LYS A 685 15.82 6.94 9.68
C LYS A 685 14.52 6.61 10.37
N ALA A 686 13.66 7.61 10.46
CA ALA A 686 12.29 7.43 10.92
C ALA A 686 11.34 8.09 9.92
N SER A 687 10.23 7.43 9.68
CA SER A 687 9.13 7.97 8.86
C SER A 687 7.81 7.78 9.59
N ILE A 688 6.94 8.76 9.45
CA ILE A 688 5.55 8.68 9.89
C ILE A 688 4.71 8.81 8.62
N GLU A 689 3.94 7.78 8.34
CA GLU A 689 3.04 7.77 7.20
C GLU A 689 1.67 8.24 7.67
N ILE A 690 1.29 9.43 7.24
CA ILE A 690 -0.06 9.96 7.48
C ILE A 690 -0.84 9.66 6.21
N ASP A 691 -1.45 8.48 6.17
CA ASP A 691 -2.27 8.10 5.03
C ASP A 691 -3.58 8.89 5.05
N SER A 692 -3.77 9.74 4.05
CA SER A 692 -5.01 10.49 3.83
C SER A 692 -6.10 9.66 3.13
N HIS A 693 -5.94 8.35 3.05
CA HIS A 693 -6.84 7.42 2.33
C HIS A 693 -7.93 6.80 3.20
N TRP A 694 -8.22 7.39 4.35
CA TRP A 694 -9.38 6.97 5.17
C TRP A 694 -10.70 7.55 4.68
#